data_8ff085edada49ee2c41ba4001e8735ec
#
_entry.id   8ff085edada49ee2c41ba4001e8735ec
#
_cell.length_a   1.000
_cell.length_b   1.000
_cell.length_c   1.000
_cell.angle_alpha   90.00
_cell.angle_beta   90.00
_cell.angle_gamma   90.00
#
_symmetry.space_group_name_H-M   'P 1'
#
loop_
_entity.id
_entity.type
_entity.pdbx_description
1 polymer ?
#
loop_
_entity_poly.entity_id
_entity_poly.type
_entity_poly.pdbx_seq_one_letter_code
_entity_poly.pdbx_strand_id
1 'polypeptide(L)'
;VSSSRPLVRLDRRSFLVALGAVPVAAALASCNGNDSASKPPAGPDLSGMDRAVRPQDDLFRHVNGTWLRTYQLPPDKTSFGTFTEVSDRVEGQLKDVIAGIVDPKDGTPEQQIRDLYDARMDEATLDKLGLTPLSGLFAQIDGAATKPDLAKVMGALPLGGLIGLGITVDQKNSNAYLPSIGQSGLGMSEQYYSKPQFAQYLAAYSTLLGKLAAGGGLPDPNGSAQRVLDLEKQIAAAFWDNVRTRDSDATYNLKSWDEVKALAPEFDWEPWLSGSTDRPKELFAKIVVAEPSFVTSAGRIWAATDIAIWRDYLKLALLRSYAKYMTKALSDANFEYVKVTAGVQQRPELWKSAVGVVDGNLGEVLGKLYVAKYFPAEAKDRAKQLVDNLLAAYRQNFRNSSWMSPPTRDAAIAKLGKITVKIGYPDKWVDYSKVKVTRGKLVESLLAITAFEAKRSMNKLGTPVDKTEWGMTPQTVNAYYDVTSNSINFPAAILQAPFFDKDAEAAVNYGAIGAVIGHEIGHGFDDQGSKYDGDGNRKDWWTPQDQAAFDAKTKQLIAQYDVLVPEGLPPTDHVNGALTVGENLADLRGLMISLAAFRIDLKTDKPNYTDMFLAWGRNWREKQTTQYTESLLANDVHSPSEFRCNQVVRNLPEFYQTFGVKEGDKLFLAQDQRVSL
;
A
#
# COMPACT_ATOMS: atom_id res chain seq x y z
N VAL A 1 -4.36 1.37 5.11
CA VAL A 1 -2.92 1.11 5.16
C VAL A 1 -2.29 2.05 6.17
N SER A 2 -2.07 1.56 7.40
CA SER A 2 -1.29 2.26 8.41
C SER A 2 0.07 2.63 7.84
N SER A 3 0.38 3.91 7.72
CA SER A 3 1.63 4.43 7.18
C SER A 3 2.71 4.51 8.25
N SER A 4 3.02 3.41 8.92
CA SER A 4 4.33 3.22 9.49
C SER A 4 5.22 2.61 8.41
N ARG A 5 5.58 3.39 7.38
CA ARG A 5 6.57 2.98 6.39
C ARG A 5 7.96 3.20 6.95
N PRO A 6 8.72 2.15 7.25
CA PRO A 6 10.15 2.26 7.26
C PRO A 6 10.66 2.25 5.82
N LEU A 7 11.48 3.20 5.51
CA LEU A 7 12.69 3.06 4.71
C LEU A 7 12.59 2.37 3.35
N VAL A 8 12.86 3.17 2.35
CA VAL A 8 13.04 2.78 0.95
C VAL A 8 11.71 2.36 0.29
N ARG A 9 11.16 3.26 -0.49
CA ARG A 9 10.26 2.91 -1.58
C ARG A 9 10.98 1.99 -2.57
N LEU A 10 11.24 0.75 -2.17
CA LEU A 10 11.28 -0.34 -3.12
C LEU A 10 9.82 -0.59 -3.48
N ASP A 11 9.55 -0.22 -4.66
CA ASP A 11 8.32 -0.10 -5.36
C ASP A 11 7.37 -1.29 -5.14
N ARG A 12 6.48 -1.23 -4.12
CA ARG A 12 5.27 -2.07 -4.06
C ARG A 12 4.33 -1.80 -5.25
N ARG A 13 4.58 -0.75 -6.03
CA ARG A 13 3.83 -0.41 -7.24
C ARG A 13 4.17 -1.30 -8.43
N SER A 14 5.26 -2.04 -8.41
CA SER A 14 5.61 -2.98 -9.49
C SER A 14 4.66 -4.19 -9.58
N PHE A 15 3.86 -4.46 -8.57
CA PHE A 15 2.89 -5.57 -8.55
C PHE A 15 1.47 -5.16 -8.99
N LEU A 16 1.14 -3.87 -9.05
CA LEU A 16 -0.22 -3.39 -9.32
C LEU A 16 -0.47 -2.85 -10.73
N VAL A 17 0.42 -3.10 -11.70
CA VAL A 17 0.20 -2.65 -13.08
C VAL A 17 0.02 -3.85 -14.00
N ALA A 18 -1.17 -4.42 -13.95
CA ALA A 18 -1.64 -5.33 -15.00
C ALA A 18 -3.17 -5.28 -15.07
N LEU A 19 -3.73 -4.32 -15.82
CA LEU A 19 -5.16 -4.24 -16.03
C LEU A 19 -5.48 -3.90 -17.51
N GLY A 20 -6.14 -4.79 -18.20
CA GLY A 20 -6.60 -4.64 -19.58
C GLY A 20 -8.13 -4.61 -19.69
N ALA A 21 -8.65 -3.78 -20.56
CA ALA A 21 -10.07 -3.69 -20.87
C ALA A 21 -10.41 -4.34 -22.20
N VAL A 22 -11.54 -5.05 -22.23
CA VAL A 22 -12.22 -5.49 -23.47
C VAL A 22 -13.31 -4.46 -23.78
N PRO A 23 -13.45 -3.97 -25.03
CA PRO A 23 -14.51 -3.04 -25.37
C PRO A 23 -15.84 -3.79 -25.48
N VAL A 24 -16.81 -3.49 -24.62
CA VAL A 24 -18.21 -3.79 -24.85
C VAL A 24 -18.79 -2.61 -25.62
N ALA A 25 -19.19 -2.86 -26.87
CA ALA A 25 -19.94 -1.92 -27.67
C ALA A 25 -21.32 -1.69 -27.04
N ALA A 26 -21.52 -0.50 -26.45
CA ALA A 26 -22.81 -0.05 -26.01
C ALA A 26 -23.51 0.67 -27.15
N ALA A 27 -24.64 0.15 -27.58
CA ALA A 27 -25.55 0.79 -28.52
C ALA A 27 -26.13 2.08 -27.88
N LEU A 28 -25.86 3.22 -28.51
CA LEU A 28 -26.48 4.51 -28.19
C LEU A 28 -27.95 4.47 -28.63
N ALA A 29 -28.86 4.40 -27.69
CA ALA A 29 -30.26 4.81 -27.92
C ALA A 29 -30.43 6.24 -27.37
N SER A 30 -30.55 7.17 -28.30
CA SER A 30 -30.96 8.56 -28.02
C SER A 30 -32.42 8.58 -27.65
N CYS A 31 -32.77 9.04 -26.45
CA CYS A 31 -34.10 9.55 -26.12
C CYS A 31 -33.98 10.89 -25.44
N ASN A 32 -34.33 11.95 -26.15
CA ASN A 32 -34.66 13.25 -25.60
C ASN A 32 -35.98 13.13 -24.81
N GLY A 33 -35.95 13.52 -23.56
CA GLY A 33 -37.12 13.70 -22.72
C GLY A 33 -36.73 14.52 -21.48
N ASN A 34 -37.07 15.80 -21.49
CA ASN A 34 -37.08 16.65 -20.30
C ASN A 34 -38.17 16.15 -19.35
N ASP A 35 -37.77 15.47 -18.27
CA ASP A 35 -38.58 15.37 -17.08
C ASP A 35 -37.65 15.42 -15.86
N SER A 36 -37.68 16.55 -15.18
CA SER A 36 -37.01 16.80 -13.90
C SER A 36 -37.79 16.16 -12.73
N ALA A 37 -38.07 14.86 -12.81
CA ALA A 37 -38.40 14.06 -11.65
C ALA A 37 -37.07 13.56 -11.07
N SER A 38 -36.72 13.96 -9.85
CA SER A 38 -35.55 13.45 -9.15
C SER A 38 -35.60 11.93 -9.15
N LYS A 39 -34.62 11.30 -9.81
CA LYS A 39 -34.47 9.84 -9.79
C LYS A 39 -34.40 9.41 -8.31
N PRO A 40 -35.16 8.38 -7.87
CA PRO A 40 -35.06 7.93 -6.50
C PRO A 40 -33.61 7.53 -6.18
N PRO A 41 -33.15 7.75 -4.93
CA PRO A 41 -31.80 7.37 -4.51
C PRO A 41 -31.52 5.91 -4.85
N ALA A 42 -30.30 5.61 -5.32
CA ALA A 42 -29.93 4.27 -5.68
C ALA A 42 -29.67 3.41 -4.42
N GLY A 43 -30.35 2.29 -4.30
CA GLY A 43 -30.09 1.25 -3.31
C GLY A 43 -28.80 0.46 -3.62
N PRO A 44 -28.44 -0.55 -2.80
CA PRO A 44 -27.24 -1.35 -3.01
C PRO A 44 -27.27 -2.12 -4.33
N ASP A 45 -26.11 -2.31 -4.97
CA ASP A 45 -25.96 -3.15 -6.18
C ASP A 45 -26.12 -4.63 -5.81
N LEU A 46 -27.26 -5.20 -6.14
CA LEU A 46 -27.63 -6.60 -5.89
C LEU A 46 -27.41 -7.51 -7.10
N SER A 47 -26.82 -7.03 -8.18
CA SER A 47 -26.64 -7.79 -9.44
C SER A 47 -25.78 -9.06 -9.26
N GLY A 48 -24.88 -9.05 -8.26
CA GLY A 48 -24.00 -10.18 -7.94
C GLY A 48 -24.53 -11.14 -6.89
N MET A 49 -25.73 -10.90 -6.34
CA MET A 49 -26.28 -11.63 -5.20
C MET A 49 -26.61 -13.09 -5.52
N ASP A 50 -26.30 -13.97 -4.57
CA ASP A 50 -26.73 -15.36 -4.56
C ASP A 50 -27.77 -15.60 -3.46
N ARG A 51 -29.04 -15.60 -3.83
CA ARG A 51 -30.16 -15.79 -2.90
C ARG A 51 -30.26 -17.21 -2.33
N ALA A 52 -29.50 -18.19 -2.89
CA ALA A 52 -29.44 -19.54 -2.36
C ALA A 52 -28.51 -19.64 -1.15
N VAL A 53 -27.58 -18.71 -1.01
CA VAL A 53 -26.71 -18.58 0.16
C VAL A 53 -27.42 -17.71 1.20
N ARG A 54 -27.56 -18.20 2.42
CA ARG A 54 -28.19 -17.44 3.51
C ARG A 54 -27.18 -16.42 4.08
N PRO A 55 -27.57 -15.17 4.33
CA PRO A 55 -26.65 -14.17 4.91
C PRO A 55 -26.15 -14.58 6.30
N GLN A 56 -26.90 -15.40 7.06
CA GLN A 56 -26.50 -15.95 8.35
C GLN A 56 -25.36 -16.96 8.26
N ASP A 57 -25.17 -17.56 7.06
CA ASP A 57 -24.11 -18.56 6.84
C ASP A 57 -22.90 -17.97 6.14
N ASP A 58 -23.09 -17.00 5.24
CA ASP A 58 -22.02 -16.35 4.50
C ASP A 58 -22.54 -15.05 3.84
N LEU A 59 -22.30 -13.91 4.47
CA LEU A 59 -22.72 -12.62 3.92
C LEU A 59 -21.97 -12.27 2.64
N PHE A 60 -20.67 -12.59 2.59
CA PHE A 60 -19.83 -12.31 1.41
C PHE A 60 -20.37 -13.02 0.17
N ARG A 61 -20.67 -14.34 0.28
CA ARG A 61 -21.22 -15.09 -0.86
C ARG A 61 -22.69 -14.83 -1.07
N HIS A 62 -23.44 -14.46 -0.04
CA HIS A 62 -24.82 -13.99 -0.22
C HIS A 62 -24.87 -12.78 -1.16
N VAL A 63 -24.01 -11.80 -0.93
CA VAL A 63 -23.99 -10.56 -1.73
C VAL A 63 -23.28 -10.75 -3.09
N ASN A 64 -22.24 -11.58 -3.16
CA ASN A 64 -21.32 -11.66 -4.30
C ASN A 64 -21.33 -13.01 -5.02
N GLY A 65 -22.02 -14.03 -4.53
CA GLY A 65 -21.86 -15.43 -4.94
C GLY A 65 -22.18 -15.69 -6.41
N THR A 66 -23.22 -15.08 -6.97
CA THR A 66 -23.52 -15.20 -8.41
C THR A 66 -22.41 -14.58 -9.24
N TRP A 67 -21.94 -13.39 -8.87
CA TRP A 67 -20.84 -12.73 -9.56
C TRP A 67 -19.54 -13.56 -9.46
N LEU A 68 -19.20 -14.09 -8.28
CA LEU A 68 -18.00 -14.93 -8.09
C LEU A 68 -18.00 -16.16 -8.99
N ARG A 69 -19.17 -16.80 -9.22
CA ARG A 69 -19.29 -17.96 -10.10
C ARG A 69 -19.24 -17.59 -11.58
N THR A 70 -19.83 -16.48 -11.98
CA THR A 70 -20.01 -16.13 -13.39
C THR A 70 -18.92 -15.25 -13.95
N TYR A 71 -18.26 -14.43 -13.10
CA TYR A 71 -17.19 -13.54 -13.54
C TYR A 71 -15.94 -14.34 -13.90
N GLN A 72 -15.41 -14.10 -15.10
CA GLN A 72 -14.13 -14.64 -15.53
C GLN A 72 -13.05 -13.58 -15.35
N LEU A 73 -12.05 -13.89 -14.53
CA LEU A 73 -10.91 -12.98 -14.32
C LEU A 73 -10.14 -12.81 -15.63
N PRO A 74 -9.93 -11.58 -16.13
CA PRO A 74 -9.15 -11.34 -17.34
C PRO A 74 -7.71 -11.90 -17.19
N PRO A 75 -7.13 -12.44 -18.25
CA PRO A 75 -5.85 -13.15 -18.19
C PRO A 75 -4.64 -12.26 -17.87
N ASP A 76 -4.81 -10.96 -17.93
CA ASP A 76 -3.82 -9.94 -17.56
C ASP A 76 -4.01 -9.42 -16.12
N LYS A 77 -5.01 -9.92 -15.36
CA LYS A 77 -5.32 -9.45 -14.01
C LYS A 77 -4.99 -10.49 -12.94
N THR A 78 -4.40 -10.02 -11.84
CA THR A 78 -4.21 -10.80 -10.61
C THR A 78 -5.46 -10.86 -9.76
N SER A 79 -6.26 -9.79 -9.80
CA SER A 79 -7.54 -9.70 -9.09
C SER A 79 -8.51 -8.75 -9.80
N PHE A 80 -9.78 -8.93 -9.51
CA PHE A 80 -10.82 -7.97 -9.88
C PHE A 80 -11.92 -7.95 -8.85
N GLY A 81 -12.41 -6.76 -8.53
CA GLY A 81 -13.46 -6.54 -7.55
C GLY A 81 -13.78 -5.06 -7.43
N THR A 82 -14.40 -4.64 -6.31
CA THR A 82 -14.89 -3.27 -6.14
C THR A 82 -13.78 -2.22 -6.26
N PHE A 83 -12.65 -2.43 -5.59
CA PHE A 83 -11.52 -1.50 -5.66
C PHE A 83 -10.89 -1.43 -7.06
N THR A 84 -10.73 -2.59 -7.70
CA THR A 84 -10.14 -2.64 -9.05
C THR A 84 -11.09 -2.11 -10.12
N GLU A 85 -12.40 -2.24 -9.96
CA GLU A 85 -13.42 -1.61 -10.82
C GLU A 85 -13.26 -0.09 -10.84
N VAL A 86 -13.10 0.53 -9.66
CA VAL A 86 -12.88 1.96 -9.55
C VAL A 86 -11.49 2.35 -10.08
N SER A 87 -10.46 1.55 -9.79
CA SER A 87 -9.10 1.78 -10.29
C SER A 87 -9.03 1.73 -11.81
N ASP A 88 -9.72 0.80 -12.47
CA ASP A 88 -9.82 0.72 -13.94
C ASP A 88 -10.47 1.97 -14.54
N ARG A 89 -11.53 2.46 -13.89
CA ARG A 89 -12.20 3.69 -14.31
C ARG A 89 -11.26 4.89 -14.18
N VAL A 90 -10.55 5.01 -13.07
CA VAL A 90 -9.56 6.07 -12.84
C VAL A 90 -8.42 5.97 -13.86
N GLU A 91 -7.91 4.78 -14.15
CA GLU A 91 -6.88 4.58 -15.17
C GLU A 91 -7.34 5.08 -16.55
N GLY A 92 -8.60 4.78 -16.93
CA GLY A 92 -9.21 5.34 -18.13
C GLY A 92 -9.32 6.87 -18.11
N GLN A 93 -9.71 7.45 -16.96
CA GLN A 93 -9.78 8.89 -16.76
C GLN A 93 -8.39 9.54 -16.86
N LEU A 94 -7.35 8.92 -16.31
CA LEU A 94 -5.96 9.39 -16.44
C LEU A 94 -5.48 9.34 -17.89
N LYS A 95 -5.81 8.27 -18.62
CA LYS A 95 -5.55 8.20 -20.07
C LYS A 95 -6.18 9.37 -20.81
N ASP A 96 -7.44 9.72 -20.52
CA ASP A 96 -8.15 10.84 -21.11
C ASP A 96 -7.56 12.20 -20.73
N VAL A 97 -7.01 12.34 -19.52
CA VAL A 97 -6.26 13.52 -19.10
C VAL A 97 -4.98 13.65 -19.94
N ILE A 98 -4.20 12.58 -20.06
CA ILE A 98 -2.94 12.56 -20.83
C ILE A 98 -3.20 12.79 -22.32
N ALA A 99 -4.24 12.19 -22.89
CA ALA A 99 -4.63 12.36 -24.29
C ALA A 99 -5.06 13.81 -24.60
N GLY A 100 -5.65 14.50 -23.61
CA GLY A 100 -6.02 15.91 -23.72
C GLY A 100 -4.84 16.89 -23.71
N ILE A 101 -3.62 16.43 -23.43
CA ILE A 101 -2.39 17.24 -23.49
C ILE A 101 -1.90 17.24 -24.96
N VAL A 102 -2.24 18.27 -25.71
CA VAL A 102 -1.86 18.44 -27.11
C VAL A 102 -0.86 19.59 -27.21
N ASP A 103 0.26 19.35 -27.92
CA ASP A 103 1.33 20.30 -28.15
C ASP A 103 1.75 21.11 -26.90
N PRO A 104 2.12 20.42 -25.82
CA PRO A 104 2.47 21.10 -24.57
C PRO A 104 3.72 21.95 -24.76
N LYS A 105 3.73 23.11 -24.11
CA LYS A 105 4.88 24.02 -24.13
C LYS A 105 6.07 23.40 -23.40
N ASP A 106 7.26 23.54 -23.97
CA ASP A 106 8.51 23.07 -23.37
C ASP A 106 8.72 23.61 -21.93
N GLY A 107 9.17 22.73 -21.06
CA GLY A 107 9.43 23.05 -19.63
C GLY A 107 8.18 23.08 -18.75
N THR A 108 7.00 22.74 -19.28
CA THR A 108 5.77 22.65 -18.48
C THR A 108 5.56 21.25 -17.88
N PRO A 109 4.80 21.14 -16.80
CA PRO A 109 4.39 19.84 -16.24
C PRO A 109 3.66 18.95 -17.25
N GLU A 110 2.85 19.53 -18.12
CA GLU A 110 2.13 18.84 -19.18
C GLU A 110 3.10 18.20 -20.19
N GLN A 111 4.17 18.91 -20.56
CA GLN A 111 5.23 18.35 -21.41
C GLN A 111 5.92 17.16 -20.72
N GLN A 112 6.23 17.28 -19.43
CA GLN A 112 6.85 16.16 -18.68
C GLN A 112 5.95 14.91 -18.68
N ILE A 113 4.64 15.07 -18.44
CA ILE A 113 3.65 13.98 -18.50
C ILE A 113 3.65 13.36 -19.89
N ARG A 114 3.54 14.17 -20.94
CA ARG A 114 3.42 13.69 -22.32
C ARG A 114 4.68 12.97 -22.77
N ASP A 115 5.85 13.54 -22.54
CA ASP A 115 7.13 12.94 -22.93
C ASP A 115 7.40 11.61 -22.18
N LEU A 116 6.99 11.50 -20.92
CA LEU A 116 7.16 10.26 -20.16
C LEU A 116 6.21 9.16 -20.66
N TYR A 117 4.95 9.53 -20.96
CA TYR A 117 3.97 8.62 -21.55
C TYR A 117 4.42 8.11 -22.91
N ASP A 118 4.79 9.02 -23.80
CA ASP A 118 5.21 8.68 -25.18
C ASP A 118 6.50 7.85 -25.17
N ALA A 119 7.46 8.14 -24.28
CA ALA A 119 8.66 7.36 -24.12
C ALA A 119 8.38 5.91 -23.70
N ARG A 120 7.33 5.66 -22.91
CA ARG A 120 6.93 4.30 -22.57
C ARG A 120 6.16 3.61 -23.71
N MET A 121 5.43 4.36 -24.51
CA MET A 121 4.73 3.82 -25.69
C MET A 121 5.67 3.43 -26.84
N ASP A 122 6.88 3.97 -26.89
CA ASP A 122 7.87 3.72 -27.95
C ASP A 122 8.79 2.54 -27.60
N GLU A 123 8.25 1.32 -27.63
CA GLU A 123 9.02 0.10 -27.35
C GLU A 123 10.16 -0.14 -28.34
N ALA A 124 10.04 0.35 -29.59
CA ALA A 124 11.11 0.22 -30.60
C ALA A 124 12.35 1.04 -30.19
N THR A 125 12.17 2.26 -29.71
CA THR A 125 13.27 3.07 -29.16
C THR A 125 13.85 2.43 -27.91
N LEU A 126 13.03 1.90 -27.00
CA LEU A 126 13.53 1.21 -25.79
C LEU A 126 14.40 -0.01 -26.16
N ASP A 127 13.95 -0.83 -27.10
CA ASP A 127 14.71 -1.99 -27.57
C ASP A 127 16.05 -1.57 -28.21
N LYS A 128 16.05 -0.53 -29.05
CA LYS A 128 17.25 0.03 -29.71
C LYS A 128 18.25 0.60 -28.72
N LEU A 129 17.80 1.29 -27.66
CA LEU A 129 18.68 1.85 -26.63
C LEU A 129 19.38 0.76 -25.81
N GLY A 130 18.75 -0.39 -25.65
CA GLY A 130 19.32 -1.53 -24.94
C GLY A 130 19.77 -1.18 -23.53
N LEU A 131 21.02 -1.47 -23.19
CA LEU A 131 21.64 -1.19 -21.89
C LEU A 131 22.20 0.23 -21.76
N THR A 132 22.22 1.02 -22.85
CA THR A 132 22.82 2.36 -22.87
C THR A 132 22.40 3.23 -21.69
N PRO A 133 21.12 3.27 -21.27
CA PRO A 133 20.71 4.10 -20.14
C PRO A 133 21.35 3.75 -18.79
N LEU A 134 21.79 2.49 -18.61
CA LEU A 134 22.44 2.03 -17.38
C LEU A 134 23.96 1.95 -17.49
N SER A 135 24.54 2.19 -18.68
CA SER A 135 25.98 2.02 -18.93
C SER A 135 26.85 2.85 -18.00
N GLY A 136 26.44 4.09 -17.72
CA GLY A 136 27.16 4.97 -16.78
C GLY A 136 27.17 4.45 -15.33
N LEU A 137 26.06 3.86 -14.89
CA LEU A 137 25.97 3.24 -13.56
C LEU A 137 26.78 1.94 -13.50
N PHE A 138 26.78 1.15 -14.56
CA PHE A 138 27.61 -0.04 -14.64
C PHE A 138 29.11 0.31 -14.60
N ALA A 139 29.52 1.34 -15.33
CA ALA A 139 30.91 1.81 -15.32
C ALA A 139 31.34 2.29 -13.91
N GLN A 140 30.46 2.93 -13.14
CA GLN A 140 30.73 3.31 -11.76
C GLN A 140 30.92 2.07 -10.87
N ILE A 141 30.07 1.07 -11.00
CA ILE A 141 30.15 -0.20 -10.25
C ILE A 141 31.47 -0.92 -10.59
N ASP A 142 31.80 -1.04 -11.88
CA ASP A 142 33.03 -1.71 -12.32
C ASP A 142 34.29 -0.97 -11.93
N GLY A 143 34.25 0.37 -11.94
CA GLY A 143 35.35 1.24 -11.57
C GLY A 143 35.67 1.29 -10.08
N ALA A 144 34.77 0.82 -9.22
CA ALA A 144 35.00 0.77 -7.77
C ALA A 144 36.07 -0.29 -7.44
N ALA A 145 37.31 0.12 -7.16
CA ALA A 145 38.45 -0.78 -6.99
C ALA A 145 38.40 -1.53 -5.65
N THR A 146 37.90 -0.88 -4.60
CA THR A 146 37.85 -1.39 -3.24
C THR A 146 36.42 -1.45 -2.69
N LYS A 147 36.20 -2.18 -1.59
CA LYS A 147 34.90 -2.19 -0.91
C LYS A 147 34.45 -0.81 -0.45
N PRO A 148 35.30 0.06 0.13
CA PRO A 148 34.93 1.45 0.42
C PRO A 148 34.45 2.22 -0.81
N ASP A 149 35.14 2.08 -1.97
CA ASP A 149 34.69 2.71 -3.22
C ASP A 149 33.31 2.19 -3.64
N LEU A 150 33.10 0.86 -3.54
CA LEU A 150 31.84 0.25 -3.89
C LEU A 150 30.71 0.61 -2.92
N ALA A 151 31.01 0.77 -1.63
CA ALA A 151 30.04 1.27 -0.65
C ALA A 151 29.57 2.68 -1.01
N LYS A 152 30.49 3.57 -1.42
CA LYS A 152 30.16 4.90 -1.91
C LYS A 152 29.26 4.84 -3.16
N VAL A 153 29.61 4.00 -4.13
CA VAL A 153 28.76 3.78 -5.32
C VAL A 153 27.39 3.24 -4.92
N MET A 154 27.32 2.23 -4.05
CA MET A 154 26.05 1.67 -3.57
C MET A 154 25.17 2.73 -2.91
N GLY A 155 25.73 3.62 -2.11
CA GLY A 155 25.00 4.75 -1.50
C GLY A 155 24.44 5.74 -2.53
N ALA A 156 25.12 5.92 -3.66
CA ALA A 156 24.71 6.84 -4.72
C ALA A 156 23.71 6.25 -5.71
N LEU A 157 23.57 4.91 -5.77
CA LEU A 157 22.64 4.28 -6.69
C LEU A 157 21.18 4.60 -6.33
N PRO A 158 20.29 4.74 -7.33
CA PRO A 158 18.86 4.98 -7.14
C PRO A 158 18.11 3.71 -6.70
N LEU A 159 18.77 2.88 -5.91
CA LEU A 159 18.28 1.59 -5.41
C LEU A 159 18.48 1.53 -3.90
N GLY A 160 17.67 0.74 -3.20
CA GLY A 160 18.05 0.26 -1.89
C GLY A 160 19.25 -0.68 -2.03
N GLY A 161 20.35 -0.39 -1.33
CA GLY A 161 21.48 -1.30 -1.21
C GLY A 161 21.25 -2.37 -0.14
N LEU A 162 22.33 -2.93 0.39
CA LEU A 162 22.28 -3.89 1.51
C LEU A 162 21.59 -3.30 2.76
N ILE A 163 21.82 -2.02 3.04
CA ILE A 163 21.18 -1.29 4.15
C ILE A 163 20.33 -0.18 3.53
N GLY A 164 19.04 -0.16 3.89
CA GLY A 164 18.12 0.91 3.48
C GLY A 164 18.38 2.20 4.27
N LEU A 165 18.35 3.34 3.59
CA LEU A 165 18.37 4.67 4.20
C LEU A 165 17.14 5.47 3.80
N GLY A 166 16.46 6.06 4.75
CA GLY A 166 15.31 6.93 4.51
C GLY A 166 15.22 8.04 5.55
N ILE A 167 14.27 8.95 5.31
CA ILE A 167 13.91 10.01 6.24
C ILE A 167 12.50 9.75 6.74
N THR A 168 12.33 9.74 8.04
CA THR A 168 11.06 9.49 8.73
C THR A 168 10.76 10.61 9.72
N VAL A 169 9.49 10.77 10.07
CA VAL A 169 9.12 11.59 11.23
C VAL A 169 9.57 10.88 12.50
N ASP A 170 10.16 11.59 13.43
CA ASP A 170 10.53 11.04 14.74
C ASP A 170 9.25 10.63 15.49
N GLN A 171 9.13 9.35 15.78
CA GLN A 171 7.96 8.82 16.49
C GLN A 171 7.77 9.41 17.89
N LYS A 172 8.83 9.91 18.52
CA LYS A 172 8.78 10.56 19.85
C LYS A 172 8.69 12.08 19.79
N ASN A 173 8.89 12.67 18.61
CA ASN A 173 8.75 14.09 18.35
C ASN A 173 8.20 14.33 16.93
N SER A 174 6.91 14.27 16.78
CA SER A 174 6.20 14.37 15.49
C SER A 174 6.44 15.69 14.72
N ASN A 175 7.20 16.63 15.27
CA ASN A 175 7.58 17.88 14.60
C ASN A 175 9.01 17.87 14.03
N ALA A 176 9.73 16.73 14.14
CA ALA A 176 11.09 16.59 13.65
C ALA A 176 11.22 15.39 12.70
N TYR A 177 12.12 15.52 11.72
CA TYR A 177 12.54 14.39 10.89
C TYR A 177 13.84 13.79 11.42
N LEU A 178 13.96 12.46 11.31
CA LEU A 178 15.18 11.72 11.58
C LEU A 178 15.56 10.86 10.37
N PRO A 179 16.86 10.65 10.13
CA PRO A 179 17.29 9.56 9.27
C PRO A 179 16.96 8.23 9.93
N SER A 180 16.66 7.23 9.11
CA SER A 180 16.39 5.87 9.57
C SER A 180 17.07 4.87 8.65
N ILE A 181 17.64 3.80 9.22
CA ILE A 181 18.24 2.68 8.51
C ILE A 181 17.57 1.38 8.92
N GLY A 182 17.53 0.42 7.98
CA GLY A 182 16.91 -0.87 8.23
C GLY A 182 17.20 -1.91 7.17
N GLN A 183 16.53 -3.05 7.29
CA GLN A 183 16.70 -4.19 6.40
C GLN A 183 16.31 -3.87 4.95
N SER A 184 17.17 -4.28 4.01
CA SER A 184 17.02 -4.04 2.58
C SER A 184 17.84 -5.06 1.79
N GLY A 185 17.78 -5.02 0.45
CA GLY A 185 18.70 -5.77 -0.40
C GLY A 185 18.15 -7.06 -1.00
N LEU A 186 16.88 -7.39 -0.81
CA LEU A 186 16.28 -8.56 -1.40
C LEU A 186 15.55 -8.27 -2.72
N GLY A 187 15.55 -9.25 -3.60
CA GLY A 187 14.80 -9.21 -4.86
C GLY A 187 13.37 -9.66 -4.76
N MET A 188 13.05 -10.40 -3.71
CA MET A 188 11.72 -10.92 -3.39
C MET A 188 11.43 -10.71 -1.90
N SER A 189 10.21 -11.05 -1.45
CA SER A 189 9.92 -11.18 -0.03
C SER A 189 10.83 -12.21 0.63
N GLU A 190 11.24 -11.99 1.89
CA GLU A 190 12.17 -12.86 2.59
C GLU A 190 11.67 -14.30 2.69
N GLN A 191 10.35 -14.47 2.82
CA GLN A 191 9.70 -15.77 2.92
C GLN A 191 9.88 -16.64 1.66
N TYR A 192 10.04 -16.02 0.49
CA TYR A 192 10.20 -16.72 -0.79
C TYR A 192 11.58 -17.39 -0.93
N TYR A 193 12.56 -17.00 -0.09
CA TYR A 193 13.89 -17.61 -0.10
C TYR A 193 13.97 -18.91 0.72
N SER A 194 13.08 -19.11 1.70
CA SER A 194 13.21 -20.17 2.71
C SER A 194 12.01 -21.11 2.83
N LYS A 195 10.78 -20.63 2.57
CA LYS A 195 9.57 -21.43 2.80
C LYS A 195 9.29 -22.37 1.62
N PRO A 196 9.08 -23.69 1.87
CA PRO A 196 8.90 -24.69 0.79
C PRO A 196 7.73 -24.41 -0.17
N GLN A 197 6.62 -23.83 0.31
CA GLN A 197 5.47 -23.49 -0.54
C GLN A 197 5.82 -22.49 -1.64
N PHE A 198 6.87 -21.69 -1.49
CA PHE A 198 7.33 -20.71 -2.48
C PHE A 198 8.49 -21.18 -3.34
N ALA A 199 8.84 -22.49 -3.31
CA ALA A 199 9.95 -23.03 -4.09
C ALA A 199 9.83 -22.73 -5.60
N GLN A 200 8.62 -22.72 -6.16
CA GLN A 200 8.39 -22.36 -7.57
C GLN A 200 8.72 -20.88 -7.86
N TYR A 201 8.47 -19.96 -6.90
CA TYR A 201 8.80 -18.54 -7.05
C TYR A 201 10.30 -18.32 -6.99
N LEU A 202 11.00 -19.02 -6.10
CA LEU A 202 12.45 -19.00 -6.00
C LEU A 202 13.11 -19.55 -7.28
N ALA A 203 12.59 -20.63 -7.86
CA ALA A 203 13.08 -21.19 -9.13
C ALA A 203 12.85 -20.23 -10.31
N ALA A 204 11.68 -19.60 -10.38
CA ALA A 204 11.40 -18.59 -11.41
C ALA A 204 12.31 -17.36 -11.26
N TYR A 205 12.58 -16.95 -10.03
CA TYR A 205 13.50 -15.84 -9.74
C TYR A 205 14.93 -16.17 -10.13
N SER A 206 15.42 -17.37 -9.81
CA SER A 206 16.74 -17.85 -10.28
C SER A 206 16.87 -17.80 -11.79
N THR A 207 15.81 -18.24 -12.51
CA THR A 207 15.74 -18.17 -13.97
C THR A 207 15.77 -16.72 -14.46
N LEU A 208 15.03 -15.82 -13.81
CA LEU A 208 15.07 -14.39 -14.14
C LEU A 208 16.48 -13.82 -13.97
N LEU A 209 17.15 -14.07 -12.83
CA LEU A 209 18.51 -13.58 -12.59
C LEU A 209 19.49 -14.05 -13.68
N GLY A 210 19.42 -15.32 -14.10
CA GLY A 210 20.24 -15.83 -15.21
C GLY A 210 20.01 -15.10 -16.53
N LYS A 211 18.74 -14.84 -16.90
CA LYS A 211 18.39 -14.08 -18.10
C LYS A 211 18.81 -12.60 -18.00
N LEU A 212 18.67 -11.99 -16.82
CA LEU A 212 19.13 -10.61 -16.58
C LEU A 212 20.66 -10.53 -16.66
N ALA A 213 21.38 -11.48 -16.09
CA ALA A 213 22.85 -11.54 -16.17
C ALA A 213 23.34 -11.66 -17.62
N ALA A 214 22.72 -12.56 -18.39
CA ALA A 214 23.05 -12.73 -19.80
C ALA A 214 22.71 -11.48 -20.63
N GLY A 215 21.50 -10.94 -20.47
CA GLY A 215 21.06 -9.72 -21.14
C GLY A 215 21.82 -8.48 -20.72
N GLY A 216 22.35 -8.47 -19.49
CA GLY A 216 23.21 -7.43 -18.93
C GLY A 216 24.69 -7.52 -19.33
N GLY A 217 25.07 -8.57 -20.07
CA GLY A 217 26.46 -8.78 -20.53
C GLY A 217 27.44 -9.15 -19.41
N LEU A 218 27.00 -9.79 -18.33
CA LEU A 218 27.89 -10.28 -17.28
C LEU A 218 28.75 -11.43 -17.85
N PRO A 219 30.07 -11.49 -17.55
CA PRO A 219 30.98 -12.47 -18.18
C PRO A 219 30.64 -13.95 -17.93
N ASP A 220 30.08 -14.26 -16.74
CA ASP A 220 29.63 -15.58 -16.29
C ASP A 220 28.16 -15.49 -15.84
N PRO A 221 27.19 -15.43 -16.79
CA PRO A 221 25.81 -15.11 -16.42
C PRO A 221 25.19 -16.08 -15.41
N ASN A 222 25.35 -17.39 -15.60
CA ASN A 222 24.77 -18.38 -14.72
C ASN A 222 25.48 -18.43 -13.36
N GLY A 223 26.80 -18.34 -13.33
CA GLY A 223 27.57 -18.28 -12.09
C GLY A 223 27.30 -16.99 -11.32
N SER A 224 27.21 -15.85 -11.98
CA SER A 224 26.84 -14.56 -11.35
C SER A 224 25.44 -14.62 -10.76
N ALA A 225 24.46 -15.13 -11.49
CA ALA A 225 23.09 -15.29 -11.00
C ALA A 225 23.04 -16.19 -9.76
N GLN A 226 23.76 -17.32 -9.77
CA GLN A 226 23.80 -18.23 -8.64
C GLN A 226 24.47 -17.61 -7.41
N ARG A 227 25.62 -16.94 -7.58
CA ARG A 227 26.33 -16.26 -6.47
C ARG A 227 25.48 -15.15 -5.84
N VAL A 228 24.76 -14.38 -6.67
CA VAL A 228 23.85 -13.33 -6.19
C VAL A 228 22.66 -13.94 -5.47
N LEU A 229 22.06 -15.01 -5.99
CA LEU A 229 20.96 -15.71 -5.31
C LEU A 229 21.40 -16.26 -3.93
N ASP A 230 22.60 -16.81 -3.84
CA ASP A 230 23.13 -17.33 -2.58
C ASP A 230 23.46 -16.21 -1.58
N LEU A 231 23.90 -15.04 -2.08
CA LEU A 231 24.04 -13.82 -1.26
C LEU A 231 22.68 -13.33 -0.76
N GLU A 232 21.67 -13.23 -1.62
CA GLU A 232 20.33 -12.81 -1.20
C GLU A 232 19.71 -13.77 -0.19
N LYS A 233 19.95 -15.09 -0.28
CA LYS A 233 19.54 -16.06 0.74
C LYS A 233 20.18 -15.78 2.11
N GLN A 234 21.47 -15.41 2.14
CA GLN A 234 22.15 -15.03 3.38
C GLN A 234 21.55 -13.75 3.97
N ILE A 235 21.25 -12.78 3.12
CA ILE A 235 20.60 -11.52 3.52
C ILE A 235 19.20 -11.83 4.06
N ALA A 236 18.39 -12.65 3.37
CA ALA A 236 17.04 -13.04 3.78
C ALA A 236 17.03 -13.74 5.16
N ALA A 237 18.02 -14.61 5.42
CA ALA A 237 18.14 -15.29 6.71
C ALA A 237 18.41 -14.34 7.90
N ALA A 238 18.87 -13.10 7.62
CA ALA A 238 19.10 -12.08 8.64
C ALA A 238 17.88 -11.15 8.85
N PHE A 239 16.86 -11.21 7.99
CA PHE A 239 15.68 -10.36 8.09
C PHE A 239 14.83 -10.69 9.32
N TRP A 240 14.18 -9.66 9.86
CA TRP A 240 13.04 -9.83 10.74
C TRP A 240 11.79 -10.13 9.91
N ASP A 241 10.90 -10.95 10.45
CA ASP A 241 9.62 -11.24 9.82
C ASP A 241 8.66 -10.04 9.83
N ASN A 242 7.59 -10.17 9.04
CA ASN A 242 6.61 -9.09 8.85
C ASN A 242 5.82 -8.74 10.13
N VAL A 243 5.65 -9.67 11.08
CA VAL A 243 4.97 -9.39 12.35
C VAL A 243 5.86 -8.51 13.23
N ARG A 244 7.14 -8.90 13.37
CA ARG A 244 8.11 -8.18 14.19
C ARG A 244 8.40 -6.78 13.64
N THR A 245 8.46 -6.60 12.32
CA THR A 245 8.72 -5.28 11.71
C THR A 245 7.54 -4.31 11.83
N ARG A 246 6.33 -4.80 12.15
CA ARG A 246 5.18 -3.94 12.50
C ARG A 246 5.26 -3.36 13.90
N ASP A 247 5.99 -3.99 14.81
CA ASP A 247 6.08 -3.52 16.19
C ASP A 247 6.92 -2.24 16.27
N SER A 248 6.23 -1.11 16.48
CA SER A 248 6.88 0.20 16.62
C SER A 248 7.77 0.31 17.86
N ASP A 249 7.60 -0.54 18.87
CA ASP A 249 8.48 -0.58 20.04
C ASP A 249 9.79 -1.30 19.71
N ALA A 250 9.72 -2.40 18.93
CA ALA A 250 10.89 -3.14 18.50
C ALA A 250 11.72 -2.36 17.45
N THR A 251 11.05 -1.59 16.57
CA THR A 251 11.69 -0.92 15.43
C THR A 251 12.13 0.52 15.69
N TYR A 252 11.83 1.11 16.83
CA TYR A 252 12.33 2.45 17.20
C TYR A 252 13.59 2.37 18.08
N ASN A 253 14.74 2.19 17.49
CA ASN A 253 16.02 2.17 18.19
C ASN A 253 16.85 3.40 17.83
N LEU A 254 16.65 4.51 18.57
CA LEU A 254 17.40 5.75 18.36
C LEU A 254 18.83 5.58 18.81
N LYS A 255 19.80 5.79 17.92
CA LYS A 255 21.24 5.63 18.14
C LYS A 255 22.03 6.84 17.65
N SER A 256 23.18 7.09 18.28
CA SER A 256 24.17 7.99 17.73
C SER A 256 24.87 7.36 16.52
N TRP A 257 25.50 8.18 15.69
CA TRP A 257 26.27 7.68 14.54
C TRP A 257 27.40 6.73 14.96
N ASP A 258 28.04 6.97 16.10
CA ASP A 258 29.09 6.07 16.61
C ASP A 258 28.52 4.73 17.08
N GLU A 259 27.34 4.71 17.70
CA GLU A 259 26.66 3.46 18.04
C GLU A 259 26.21 2.68 16.78
N VAL A 260 25.81 3.37 15.69
CA VAL A 260 25.53 2.72 14.42
C VAL A 260 26.77 2.05 13.84
N LYS A 261 27.90 2.77 13.82
CA LYS A 261 29.19 2.20 13.38
C LYS A 261 29.63 1.01 14.24
N ALA A 262 29.37 1.05 15.54
CA ALA A 262 29.69 -0.04 16.45
C ALA A 262 28.81 -1.29 16.28
N LEU A 263 27.58 -1.15 15.72
CA LEU A 263 26.71 -2.31 15.38
C LEU A 263 27.30 -3.16 14.26
N ALA A 264 27.95 -2.54 13.30
CA ALA A 264 28.54 -3.21 12.12
C ALA A 264 29.87 -2.52 11.75
N PRO A 265 30.95 -2.73 12.55
CA PRO A 265 32.24 -2.08 12.32
C PRO A 265 32.92 -2.51 11.02
N GLU A 266 32.49 -3.62 10.44
CA GLU A 266 33.01 -4.15 9.18
C GLU A 266 32.40 -3.45 7.95
N PHE A 267 31.32 -2.67 8.11
CA PHE A 267 30.67 -1.98 7.00
C PHE A 267 31.31 -0.61 6.75
N ASP A 268 31.50 -0.24 5.50
CA ASP A 268 32.14 1.02 5.09
C ASP A 268 31.17 2.22 5.19
N TRP A 269 30.77 2.56 6.41
CA TRP A 269 29.73 3.56 6.73
C TRP A 269 29.98 4.94 6.16
N GLU A 270 31.20 5.48 6.32
CA GLU A 270 31.52 6.85 5.90
C GLU A 270 31.51 7.00 4.37
N PRO A 271 32.14 6.09 3.59
CA PRO A 271 32.01 6.07 2.14
C PRO A 271 30.54 5.91 1.69
N TRP A 272 29.80 4.97 2.29
CA TRP A 272 28.40 4.75 1.95
C TRP A 272 27.54 6.00 2.19
N LEU A 273 27.65 6.64 3.35
CA LEU A 273 26.89 7.85 3.65
C LEU A 273 27.25 8.99 2.70
N SER A 274 28.54 9.15 2.37
CA SER A 274 28.99 10.18 1.43
C SER A 274 28.47 9.98 -0.01
N GLY A 275 28.16 8.74 -0.37
CA GLY A 275 27.47 8.42 -1.62
C GLY A 275 25.96 8.71 -1.56
N SER A 276 25.35 8.45 -0.41
CA SER A 276 23.89 8.55 -0.23
C SER A 276 23.38 9.99 -0.16
N THR A 277 24.24 10.95 0.29
CA THR A 277 23.79 12.32 0.50
C THR A 277 24.95 13.33 0.51
N ASP A 278 24.64 14.58 0.11
CA ASP A 278 25.48 15.76 0.24
C ASP A 278 25.15 16.60 1.51
N ARG A 279 24.23 16.11 2.35
CA ARG A 279 23.80 16.82 3.56
C ARG A 279 24.87 16.79 4.65
N PRO A 280 24.94 17.83 5.50
CA PRO A 280 25.88 17.87 6.62
C PRO A 280 25.77 16.65 7.54
N LYS A 281 26.92 16.08 7.94
CA LYS A 281 26.98 14.87 8.80
C LYS A 281 26.29 15.05 10.15
N GLU A 282 26.25 16.28 10.66
CA GLU A 282 25.59 16.65 11.92
C GLU A 282 24.09 16.28 11.92
N LEU A 283 23.46 16.27 10.75
CA LEU A 283 22.05 15.85 10.59
C LEU A 283 21.85 14.35 10.80
N PHE A 284 22.94 13.56 10.77
CA PHE A 284 22.95 12.13 11.01
C PHE A 284 23.48 11.76 12.42
N ALA A 285 23.67 12.75 13.30
CA ALA A 285 24.14 12.52 14.68
C ALA A 285 23.22 11.57 15.46
N LYS A 286 21.93 11.51 15.10
CA LYS A 286 20.94 10.57 15.64
C LYS A 286 20.23 9.89 14.49
N ILE A 287 20.14 8.57 14.53
CA ILE A 287 19.54 7.72 13.51
C ILE A 287 18.62 6.70 14.19
N VAL A 288 17.44 6.46 13.63
CA VAL A 288 16.61 5.33 14.01
C VAL A 288 17.12 4.09 13.29
N VAL A 289 17.48 3.05 14.04
CA VAL A 289 17.84 1.74 13.50
C VAL A 289 16.64 0.82 13.68
N ALA A 290 15.99 0.48 12.57
CA ALA A 290 14.74 -0.30 12.65
C ALA A 290 15.01 -1.74 13.10
N GLU A 291 15.99 -2.42 12.50
CA GLU A 291 16.35 -3.80 12.82
C GLU A 291 17.84 -3.91 13.20
N PRO A 292 18.22 -3.68 14.47
CA PRO A 292 19.63 -3.64 14.87
C PRO A 292 20.41 -4.95 14.59
N SER A 293 19.76 -6.11 14.78
CA SER A 293 20.41 -7.41 14.51
C SER A 293 20.64 -7.64 13.02
N PHE A 294 19.74 -7.13 12.16
CA PHE A 294 19.96 -7.14 10.71
C PHE A 294 21.18 -6.31 10.34
N VAL A 295 21.28 -5.07 10.86
CA VAL A 295 22.42 -4.18 10.57
C VAL A 295 23.74 -4.84 10.95
N THR A 296 23.80 -5.52 12.12
CA THR A 296 24.98 -6.30 12.53
C THR A 296 25.30 -7.44 11.56
N SER A 297 24.28 -8.19 11.13
CA SER A 297 24.46 -9.28 10.18
C SER A 297 24.88 -8.78 8.80
N ALA A 298 24.30 -7.65 8.35
CA ALA A 298 24.64 -7.01 7.09
C ALA A 298 26.12 -6.60 7.03
N GLY A 299 26.69 -6.05 8.12
CA GLY A 299 28.13 -5.75 8.18
C GLY A 299 29.00 -6.99 8.00
N ARG A 300 28.66 -8.11 8.65
CA ARG A 300 29.39 -9.38 8.50
C ARG A 300 29.27 -9.95 7.10
N ILE A 301 28.06 -9.92 6.49
CA ILE A 301 27.82 -10.35 5.11
C ILE A 301 28.63 -9.48 4.15
N TRP A 302 28.63 -8.16 4.35
CA TRP A 302 29.43 -7.22 3.57
C TRP A 302 30.91 -7.59 3.59
N ALA A 303 31.46 -7.82 4.77
CA ALA A 303 32.88 -8.13 4.94
C ALA A 303 33.26 -9.50 4.34
N ALA A 304 32.42 -10.51 4.52
CA ALA A 304 32.70 -11.87 4.08
C ALA A 304 32.56 -12.10 2.57
N THR A 305 31.72 -11.29 1.90
CA THR A 305 31.42 -11.48 0.48
C THR A 305 32.47 -10.79 -0.41
N ASP A 306 32.92 -11.47 -1.46
CA ASP A 306 33.86 -10.91 -2.43
C ASP A 306 33.26 -9.69 -3.16
N ILE A 307 34.13 -8.70 -3.46
CA ILE A 307 33.70 -7.47 -4.16
C ILE A 307 33.14 -7.75 -5.55
N ALA A 308 33.59 -8.77 -6.24
CA ALA A 308 33.04 -9.15 -7.55
C ALA A 308 31.58 -9.59 -7.45
N ILE A 309 31.22 -10.32 -6.38
CA ILE A 309 29.83 -10.74 -6.12
C ILE A 309 28.95 -9.51 -5.82
N TRP A 310 29.47 -8.55 -5.06
CA TRP A 310 28.76 -7.30 -4.79
C TRP A 310 28.55 -6.46 -6.06
N ARG A 311 29.52 -6.42 -6.98
CA ARG A 311 29.34 -5.75 -8.28
C ARG A 311 28.24 -6.42 -9.11
N ASP A 312 28.25 -7.75 -9.19
CA ASP A 312 27.20 -8.53 -9.89
C ASP A 312 25.83 -8.28 -9.24
N TYR A 313 25.75 -8.28 -7.92
CA TYR A 313 24.53 -7.98 -7.16
C TYR A 313 23.96 -6.60 -7.49
N LEU A 314 24.78 -5.55 -7.47
CA LEU A 314 24.31 -4.19 -7.79
C LEU A 314 23.85 -4.05 -9.25
N LYS A 315 24.56 -4.68 -10.20
CA LYS A 315 24.16 -4.71 -11.61
C LYS A 315 22.85 -5.46 -11.81
N LEU A 316 22.69 -6.62 -11.19
CA LEU A 316 21.44 -7.40 -11.28
C LEU A 316 20.27 -6.69 -10.60
N ALA A 317 20.50 -5.97 -9.51
CA ALA A 317 19.48 -5.14 -8.88
C ALA A 317 19.01 -4.00 -9.81
N LEU A 318 19.93 -3.33 -10.51
CA LEU A 318 19.61 -2.32 -11.54
C LEU A 318 18.84 -2.95 -12.71
N LEU A 319 19.30 -4.05 -13.26
CA LEU A 319 18.63 -4.73 -14.35
C LEU A 319 17.21 -5.15 -13.97
N ARG A 320 17.03 -5.75 -12.79
CA ARG A 320 15.72 -6.14 -12.28
C ARG A 320 14.76 -4.94 -12.17
N SER A 321 15.25 -3.81 -11.70
CA SER A 321 14.41 -2.60 -11.51
C SER A 321 13.93 -2.00 -12.84
N TYR A 322 14.74 -2.10 -13.90
CA TYR A 322 14.47 -1.46 -15.17
C TYR A 322 14.19 -2.43 -16.33
N ALA A 323 14.29 -3.76 -16.13
CA ALA A 323 14.13 -4.78 -17.19
C ALA A 323 12.86 -4.59 -18.04
N LYS A 324 11.75 -4.26 -17.40
CA LYS A 324 10.45 -4.04 -18.07
C LYS A 324 10.41 -2.81 -18.99
N TYR A 325 11.43 -1.96 -18.94
CA TYR A 325 11.57 -0.72 -19.71
C TYR A 325 12.78 -0.73 -20.64
N MET A 326 13.38 -1.89 -20.86
CA MET A 326 14.59 -2.04 -21.67
C MET A 326 14.33 -2.88 -22.93
N THR A 327 15.28 -3.73 -23.33
CA THR A 327 15.09 -4.59 -24.49
C THR A 327 13.90 -5.51 -24.35
N LYS A 328 13.32 -5.88 -25.49
CA LYS A 328 12.23 -6.88 -25.53
C LYS A 328 12.63 -8.16 -24.78
N ALA A 329 13.86 -8.65 -24.94
CA ALA A 329 14.34 -9.86 -24.27
C ALA A 329 14.34 -9.73 -22.73
N LEU A 330 14.79 -8.61 -22.18
CA LEU A 330 14.77 -8.35 -20.73
C LEU A 330 13.36 -8.16 -20.22
N SER A 331 12.52 -7.46 -20.96
CA SER A 331 11.12 -7.27 -20.63
C SER A 331 10.35 -8.60 -20.65
N ASP A 332 10.61 -9.47 -21.62
CA ASP A 332 10.00 -10.81 -21.69
C ASP A 332 10.47 -11.69 -20.53
N ALA A 333 11.76 -11.66 -20.19
CA ALA A 333 12.29 -12.39 -19.04
C ALA A 333 11.60 -11.98 -17.73
N ASN A 334 11.40 -10.67 -17.53
CA ASN A 334 10.67 -10.15 -16.38
C ASN A 334 9.20 -10.61 -16.38
N PHE A 335 8.54 -10.62 -17.53
CA PHE A 335 7.15 -11.03 -17.62
C PHE A 335 6.96 -12.53 -17.35
N GLU A 336 7.86 -13.40 -17.81
CA GLU A 336 7.83 -14.84 -17.48
C GLU A 336 7.91 -15.08 -15.96
N TYR A 337 8.70 -14.29 -15.23
CA TYR A 337 8.73 -14.32 -13.78
C TYR A 337 7.38 -13.87 -13.17
N VAL A 338 6.82 -12.77 -13.66
CA VAL A 338 5.54 -12.23 -13.19
C VAL A 338 4.40 -13.23 -13.43
N LYS A 339 4.40 -13.98 -14.54
CA LYS A 339 3.41 -15.05 -14.81
C LYS A 339 3.39 -16.09 -13.68
N VAL A 340 4.56 -16.49 -13.21
CA VAL A 340 4.67 -17.50 -12.13
C VAL A 340 4.23 -16.92 -10.78
N THR A 341 4.65 -15.71 -10.47
CA THR A 341 4.45 -15.13 -9.12
C THR A 341 3.10 -14.44 -8.93
N ALA A 342 2.45 -14.03 -10.00
CA ALA A 342 1.17 -13.32 -9.97
C ALA A 342 0.01 -14.10 -10.62
N GLY A 343 0.29 -15.20 -11.33
CA GLY A 343 -0.72 -16.04 -11.98
C GLY A 343 -1.36 -15.44 -13.23
N VAL A 344 -0.85 -14.29 -13.74
CA VAL A 344 -1.32 -13.67 -14.97
C VAL A 344 -0.84 -14.45 -16.20
N GLN A 345 -1.58 -14.41 -17.30
CA GLN A 345 -1.26 -15.15 -18.51
C GLN A 345 -0.81 -14.24 -19.66
N GLN A 346 -1.18 -12.98 -19.65
CA GLN A 346 -0.79 -12.00 -20.66
C GLN A 346 -0.45 -10.64 -20.04
N ARG A 347 0.26 -9.81 -20.82
CA ARG A 347 0.55 -8.43 -20.43
C ARG A 347 -0.70 -7.57 -20.54
N PRO A 348 -0.83 -6.51 -19.73
CA PRO A 348 -1.82 -5.48 -19.99
C PRO A 348 -1.50 -4.75 -21.30
N GLU A 349 -2.52 -4.05 -21.83
CA GLU A 349 -2.33 -3.14 -22.94
C GLU A 349 -1.24 -2.10 -22.63
N LEU A 350 -0.42 -1.77 -23.64
CA LEU A 350 0.76 -0.91 -23.46
C LEU A 350 0.42 0.47 -22.87
N TRP A 351 -0.69 1.08 -23.28
CA TRP A 351 -1.12 2.37 -22.75
C TRP A 351 -1.34 2.36 -21.23
N LYS A 352 -1.80 1.24 -20.66
CA LYS A 352 -1.96 1.09 -19.20
C LYS A 352 -0.60 1.13 -18.49
N SER A 353 0.38 0.43 -19.05
CA SER A 353 1.76 0.52 -18.58
C SER A 353 2.29 1.96 -18.67
N ALA A 354 1.93 2.70 -19.74
CA ALA A 354 2.37 4.07 -19.92
C ALA A 354 1.70 5.04 -18.94
N VAL A 355 0.38 4.91 -18.72
CA VAL A 355 -0.34 5.64 -17.66
C VAL A 355 0.27 5.34 -16.29
N GLY A 356 0.52 4.07 -15.97
CA GLY A 356 1.12 3.66 -14.70
C GLY A 356 2.53 4.21 -14.49
N VAL A 357 3.32 4.37 -15.56
CA VAL A 357 4.64 5.03 -15.50
C VAL A 357 4.49 6.50 -15.13
N VAL A 358 3.58 7.24 -15.76
CA VAL A 358 3.33 8.65 -15.44
C VAL A 358 2.79 8.79 -14.02
N ASP A 359 1.77 8.02 -13.66
CA ASP A 359 1.15 8.06 -12.33
C ASP A 359 2.14 7.70 -11.22
N GLY A 360 2.95 6.67 -11.45
CA GLY A 360 3.96 6.23 -10.47
C GLY A 360 5.11 7.23 -10.24
N ASN A 361 5.43 8.09 -11.19
CA ASN A 361 6.61 8.96 -11.15
C ASN A 361 6.27 10.45 -11.08
N LEU A 362 5.20 10.90 -11.75
CA LEU A 362 4.71 12.28 -11.75
C LEU A 362 3.27 12.36 -11.22
N GLY A 363 2.93 11.50 -10.28
CA GLY A 363 1.56 11.29 -9.82
C GLY A 363 0.89 12.54 -9.24
N GLU A 364 1.61 13.42 -8.54
CA GLU A 364 1.03 14.67 -8.06
C GLU A 364 0.75 15.66 -9.20
N VAL A 365 1.61 15.72 -10.22
CA VAL A 365 1.40 16.56 -11.39
C VAL A 365 0.17 16.10 -12.17
N LEU A 366 0.08 14.77 -12.42
CA LEU A 366 -1.07 14.14 -13.05
C LEU A 366 -2.34 14.29 -12.19
N GLY A 367 -2.22 14.14 -10.88
CA GLY A 367 -3.29 14.29 -9.91
C GLY A 367 -3.92 15.67 -9.89
N LYS A 368 -3.12 16.71 -10.07
CA LYS A 368 -3.64 18.09 -10.19
C LYS A 368 -4.57 18.25 -11.38
N LEU A 369 -4.22 17.66 -12.52
CA LEU A 369 -5.07 17.67 -13.72
C LEU A 369 -6.31 16.78 -13.56
N TYR A 370 -6.13 15.63 -12.88
CA TYR A 370 -7.21 14.70 -12.59
C TYR A 370 -8.31 15.35 -11.75
N VAL A 371 -7.97 15.97 -10.61
CA VAL A 371 -8.98 16.56 -9.73
C VAL A 371 -9.69 17.76 -10.37
N ALA A 372 -8.99 18.54 -11.19
CA ALA A 372 -9.60 19.64 -11.92
C ALA A 372 -10.71 19.18 -12.88
N LYS A 373 -10.62 17.95 -13.39
CA LYS A 373 -11.58 17.39 -14.34
C LYS A 373 -12.65 16.48 -13.70
N TYR A 374 -12.29 15.71 -12.67
CA TYR A 374 -13.10 14.60 -12.18
C TYR A 374 -13.53 14.68 -10.72
N PHE A 375 -13.10 15.70 -9.95
CA PHE A 375 -13.49 15.82 -8.55
C PHE A 375 -14.21 17.15 -8.27
N PRO A 376 -15.56 17.18 -8.30
CA PRO A 376 -16.32 18.38 -8.02
C PRO A 376 -16.30 18.76 -6.53
N ALA A 377 -16.37 20.05 -6.23
CA ALA A 377 -16.36 20.58 -4.87
C ALA A 377 -17.49 20.01 -3.99
N GLU A 378 -18.68 19.78 -4.57
CA GLU A 378 -19.83 19.21 -3.85
C GLU A 378 -19.53 17.80 -3.24
N ALA A 379 -18.72 16.97 -3.93
CA ALA A 379 -18.31 15.66 -3.41
C ALA A 379 -17.46 15.80 -2.13
N LYS A 380 -16.60 16.82 -2.07
CA LYS A 380 -15.79 17.14 -0.88
C LYS A 380 -16.66 17.49 0.33
N ASP A 381 -17.68 18.35 0.12
CA ASP A 381 -18.58 18.81 1.19
C ASP A 381 -19.43 17.67 1.78
N ARG A 382 -19.97 16.81 0.89
CA ARG A 382 -20.75 15.64 1.32
C ARG A 382 -19.89 14.60 2.05
N ALA A 383 -18.68 14.34 1.58
CA ALA A 383 -17.74 13.46 2.28
C ALA A 383 -17.38 14.01 3.66
N LYS A 384 -17.18 15.33 3.78
CA LYS A 384 -16.93 15.98 5.07
C LYS A 384 -18.08 15.77 6.06
N GLN A 385 -19.33 15.88 5.62
CA GLN A 385 -20.50 15.64 6.49
C GLN A 385 -20.50 14.20 7.04
N LEU A 386 -20.19 13.20 6.21
CA LEU A 386 -20.07 11.82 6.68
C LEU A 386 -18.96 11.69 7.75
N VAL A 387 -17.79 12.27 7.50
CA VAL A 387 -16.68 12.26 8.47
C VAL A 387 -17.12 12.87 9.80
N ASP A 388 -17.80 14.01 9.78
CA ASP A 388 -18.28 14.70 10.99
C ASP A 388 -19.25 13.79 11.78
N ASN A 389 -20.15 13.07 11.10
CA ASN A 389 -21.07 12.11 11.71
C ASN A 389 -20.34 10.92 12.33
N LEU A 390 -19.31 10.37 11.64
CA LEU A 390 -18.49 9.27 12.16
C LEU A 390 -17.68 9.71 13.40
N LEU A 391 -17.08 10.90 13.39
CA LEU A 391 -16.37 11.46 14.54
C LEU A 391 -17.30 11.67 15.75
N ALA A 392 -18.54 12.11 15.50
CA ALA A 392 -19.55 12.22 16.55
C ALA A 392 -19.93 10.86 17.15
N ALA A 393 -20.10 9.83 16.30
CA ALA A 393 -20.40 8.47 16.73
C ALA A 393 -19.22 7.86 17.53
N TYR A 394 -17.96 8.06 17.09
CA TYR A 394 -16.77 7.66 17.85
C TYR A 394 -16.72 8.29 19.24
N ARG A 395 -16.98 9.61 19.31
CA ARG A 395 -17.00 10.32 20.60
C ARG A 395 -18.05 9.74 21.54
N GLN A 396 -19.24 9.40 21.02
CA GLN A 396 -20.29 8.78 21.82
C GLN A 396 -19.90 7.36 22.24
N ASN A 397 -19.29 6.55 21.36
CA ASN A 397 -18.80 5.21 21.66
C ASN A 397 -17.77 5.24 22.80
N PHE A 398 -16.76 6.11 22.75
CA PHE A 398 -15.77 6.25 23.83
C PHE A 398 -16.40 6.68 25.14
N ARG A 399 -17.32 7.66 25.14
CA ARG A 399 -18.04 8.08 26.35
C ARG A 399 -18.79 6.92 27.01
N ASN A 400 -19.35 6.03 26.22
CA ASN A 400 -20.20 4.92 26.69
C ASN A 400 -19.42 3.62 26.88
N SER A 401 -18.12 3.61 26.66
CA SER A 401 -17.29 2.41 26.79
C SER A 401 -17.33 1.88 28.20
N SER A 402 -17.69 0.61 28.36
CA SER A 402 -17.80 -0.06 29.67
C SER A 402 -16.47 -0.64 30.15
N TRP A 403 -15.48 -0.79 29.26
CA TRP A 403 -14.20 -1.42 29.57
C TRP A 403 -13.06 -0.41 29.75
N MET A 404 -13.19 0.81 29.23
CA MET A 404 -12.20 1.89 29.44
C MET A 404 -12.50 2.64 30.75
N SER A 405 -11.48 2.91 31.53
CA SER A 405 -11.55 3.82 32.68
C SER A 405 -11.77 5.28 32.24
N PRO A 406 -12.27 6.16 33.09
CA PRO A 406 -12.49 7.57 32.75
C PRO A 406 -11.24 8.28 32.20
N PRO A 407 -10.00 8.12 32.77
CA PRO A 407 -8.81 8.75 32.19
C PRO A 407 -8.51 8.33 30.76
N THR A 408 -8.62 7.03 30.44
CA THR A 408 -8.39 6.51 29.09
C THR A 408 -9.46 6.99 28.11
N ARG A 409 -10.74 7.04 28.53
CA ARG A 409 -11.83 7.61 27.71
C ARG A 409 -11.58 9.08 27.37
N ASP A 410 -11.19 9.89 28.37
CA ASP A 410 -10.92 11.31 28.16
C ASP A 410 -9.73 11.53 27.23
N ALA A 411 -8.67 10.73 27.36
CA ALA A 411 -7.51 10.76 26.46
C ALA A 411 -7.87 10.33 25.03
N ALA A 412 -8.69 9.28 24.86
CA ALA A 412 -9.18 8.84 23.55
C ALA A 412 -10.03 9.93 22.88
N ILE A 413 -10.93 10.58 23.61
CA ILE A 413 -11.77 11.68 23.13
C ILE A 413 -10.90 12.90 22.77
N ALA A 414 -9.87 13.21 23.56
CA ALA A 414 -8.95 14.30 23.28
C ALA A 414 -8.15 14.02 22.01
N LYS A 415 -7.65 12.78 21.81
CA LYS A 415 -6.96 12.36 20.57
C LYS A 415 -7.90 12.45 19.38
N LEU A 416 -9.11 11.93 19.47
CA LEU A 416 -10.14 12.04 18.43
C LEU A 416 -10.43 13.49 18.03
N GLY A 417 -10.45 14.40 19.01
CA GLY A 417 -10.68 15.83 18.79
C GLY A 417 -9.53 16.54 18.07
N LYS A 418 -8.36 15.92 18.00
CA LYS A 418 -7.18 16.45 17.30
C LYS A 418 -6.97 15.82 15.91
N ILE A 419 -7.84 14.90 15.47
CA ILE A 419 -7.74 14.32 14.14
C ILE A 419 -7.88 15.41 13.09
N THR A 420 -6.87 15.50 12.21
CA THR A 420 -6.93 16.32 11.00
C THR A 420 -7.59 15.54 9.87
N VAL A 421 -8.57 16.13 9.22
CA VAL A 421 -9.33 15.53 8.11
C VAL A 421 -8.84 16.10 6.79
N LYS A 422 -8.34 15.25 5.91
CA LYS A 422 -7.87 15.62 4.57
C LYS A 422 -8.73 14.91 3.52
N ILE A 423 -9.40 15.67 2.63
CA ILE A 423 -10.35 15.14 1.65
C ILE A 423 -9.98 15.66 0.24
N GLY A 424 -9.85 14.74 -0.69
CA GLY A 424 -9.68 14.97 -2.12
C GLY A 424 -8.24 15.08 -2.55
N TYR A 425 -7.57 16.16 -2.22
CA TYR A 425 -6.23 16.48 -2.73
C TYR A 425 -5.48 17.47 -1.83
N PRO A 426 -4.13 17.56 -1.96
CA PRO A 426 -3.31 18.49 -1.18
C PRO A 426 -3.51 19.94 -1.62
N ASP A 427 -3.44 20.87 -0.65
CA ASP A 427 -3.45 22.31 -0.95
C ASP A 427 -2.12 22.77 -1.58
N LYS A 428 -1.02 22.05 -1.30
CA LYS A 428 0.32 22.34 -1.80
C LYS A 428 0.85 21.16 -2.59
N TRP A 429 1.16 21.38 -3.86
CA TRP A 429 1.68 20.37 -4.79
C TRP A 429 3.20 20.35 -4.81
N VAL A 430 3.79 19.18 -5.08
CA VAL A 430 5.23 19.04 -5.32
C VAL A 430 5.58 19.69 -6.66
N ASP A 431 6.62 20.54 -6.63
CA ASP A 431 7.13 21.22 -7.84
C ASP A 431 8.19 20.35 -8.54
N TYR A 432 7.83 19.75 -9.68
CA TYR A 432 8.71 18.97 -10.53
C TYR A 432 9.36 19.80 -11.68
N SER A 433 9.21 21.13 -11.70
CA SER A 433 9.72 21.97 -12.79
C SER A 433 11.24 21.84 -13.04
N LYS A 434 12.00 21.44 -12.02
CA LYS A 434 13.46 21.22 -12.11
C LYS A 434 13.86 19.80 -12.54
N VAL A 435 12.89 18.90 -12.70
CA VAL A 435 13.15 17.52 -13.12
C VAL A 435 13.24 17.46 -14.63
N LYS A 436 14.34 16.95 -15.14
CA LYS A 436 14.52 16.80 -16.58
C LYS A 436 13.88 15.48 -17.05
N VAL A 437 12.71 15.59 -17.67
CA VAL A 437 12.11 14.53 -18.46
C VAL A 437 12.51 14.75 -19.92
N THR A 438 13.03 13.71 -20.59
CA THR A 438 13.56 13.82 -21.94
C THR A 438 12.79 12.90 -22.86
N ARG A 439 12.22 13.46 -23.95
CA ARG A 439 11.49 12.70 -24.97
C ARG A 439 12.33 11.51 -25.49
N GLY A 440 11.73 10.33 -25.57
CA GLY A 440 12.37 9.10 -26.04
C GLY A 440 13.42 8.51 -25.11
N LYS A 441 13.60 9.05 -23.89
CA LYS A 441 14.60 8.58 -22.91
C LYS A 441 13.91 8.20 -21.59
N LEU A 442 13.17 7.08 -21.63
CA LEU A 442 12.37 6.65 -20.48
C LEU A 442 13.22 6.40 -19.23
N VAL A 443 14.22 5.53 -19.32
CA VAL A 443 14.98 5.09 -18.13
C VAL A 443 15.79 6.25 -17.55
N GLU A 444 16.41 7.10 -18.37
CA GLU A 444 17.11 8.30 -17.90
C GLU A 444 16.17 9.29 -17.21
N SER A 445 14.93 9.44 -17.72
CA SER A 445 13.90 10.29 -17.08
C SER A 445 13.46 9.71 -15.73
N LEU A 446 13.27 8.38 -15.65
CA LEU A 446 12.95 7.71 -14.38
C LEU A 446 14.09 7.86 -13.36
N LEU A 447 15.35 7.72 -13.78
CA LEU A 447 16.51 7.96 -12.92
C LEU A 447 16.56 9.40 -12.42
N ALA A 448 16.26 10.39 -13.26
CA ALA A 448 16.23 11.81 -12.87
C ALA A 448 15.10 12.10 -11.86
N ILE A 449 13.91 11.51 -12.04
CA ILE A 449 12.79 11.64 -11.09
C ILE A 449 13.16 10.99 -9.75
N THR A 450 13.74 9.78 -9.78
CA THR A 450 14.17 9.08 -8.56
C THR A 450 15.21 9.88 -7.79
N ALA A 451 16.20 10.45 -8.47
CA ALA A 451 17.22 11.30 -7.85
C ALA A 451 16.61 12.57 -7.23
N PHE A 452 15.65 13.20 -7.91
CA PHE A 452 14.91 14.34 -7.38
C PHE A 452 14.15 13.99 -6.10
N GLU A 453 13.41 12.87 -6.08
CA GLU A 453 12.65 12.43 -4.91
C GLU A 453 13.56 12.06 -3.72
N ALA A 454 14.68 11.38 -4.00
CA ALA A 454 15.69 11.08 -2.98
C ALA A 454 16.23 12.37 -2.35
N LYS A 455 16.60 13.36 -3.18
CA LYS A 455 17.09 14.66 -2.70
C LYS A 455 15.98 15.43 -1.96
N ARG A 456 14.74 15.42 -2.45
CA ARG A 456 13.59 16.04 -1.78
C ARG A 456 13.38 15.43 -0.40
N SER A 457 13.47 14.09 -0.28
CA SER A 457 13.38 13.40 1.01
C SER A 457 14.52 13.81 1.97
N MET A 458 15.77 13.78 1.50
CA MET A 458 16.93 14.17 2.30
C MET A 458 16.87 15.64 2.77
N ASN A 459 16.30 16.54 1.97
CA ASN A 459 16.15 17.95 2.31
C ASN A 459 15.14 18.21 3.45
N LYS A 460 14.35 17.22 3.84
CA LYS A 460 13.49 17.31 5.03
C LYS A 460 14.27 17.32 6.34
N LEU A 461 15.47 16.73 6.36
CA LEU A 461 16.33 16.76 7.56
C LEU A 461 16.69 18.19 7.96
N GLY A 462 16.50 18.49 9.25
CA GLY A 462 16.74 19.81 9.80
C GLY A 462 15.62 20.83 9.54
N THR A 463 14.49 20.41 8.94
CA THR A 463 13.30 21.25 8.79
C THR A 463 12.15 20.77 9.69
N PRO A 464 11.19 21.63 10.05
CA PRO A 464 9.95 21.19 10.69
C PRO A 464 9.17 20.23 9.81
N VAL A 465 8.40 19.32 10.43
CA VAL A 465 7.52 18.39 9.71
C VAL A 465 6.36 19.14 9.07
N ASP A 466 6.19 18.98 7.77
CA ASP A 466 5.01 19.47 7.05
C ASP A 466 3.86 18.45 7.19
N LYS A 467 2.99 18.67 8.19
CA LYS A 467 1.83 17.80 8.47
C LYS A 467 0.74 17.91 7.40
N THR A 468 0.86 18.82 6.44
CA THR A 468 -0.09 18.97 5.32
C THR A 468 0.24 18.07 4.13
N GLU A 469 1.44 17.49 4.09
CA GLU A 469 1.89 16.58 3.04
C GLU A 469 1.01 15.32 2.97
N TRP A 470 0.78 14.81 1.76
CA TRP A 470 -0.01 13.60 1.53
C TRP A 470 0.90 12.40 1.21
N GLY A 471 0.51 11.24 1.72
CA GLY A 471 1.19 9.97 1.42
C GLY A 471 0.69 9.27 0.15
N MET A 472 -0.46 9.70 -0.38
CA MET A 472 -1.09 9.17 -1.60
C MET A 472 -1.45 10.30 -2.55
N THR A 473 -1.46 10.01 -3.86
CA THR A 473 -1.93 10.94 -4.87
C THR A 473 -3.45 10.99 -4.93
N PRO A 474 -4.08 12.06 -5.42
CA PRO A 474 -5.55 12.19 -5.48
C PRO A 474 -6.26 11.11 -6.29
N GLN A 475 -5.60 10.53 -7.29
CA GLN A 475 -6.10 9.47 -8.14
C GLN A 475 -5.90 8.06 -7.55
N THR A 476 -5.37 7.93 -6.34
CA THR A 476 -5.26 6.65 -5.64
C THR A 476 -6.62 6.21 -5.10
N VAL A 477 -7.10 5.03 -5.49
CA VAL A 477 -8.34 4.44 -4.97
C VAL A 477 -8.02 3.74 -3.64
N ASN A 478 -7.87 4.54 -2.60
CA ASN A 478 -7.60 4.09 -1.22
C ASN A 478 -7.82 5.26 -0.25
N ALA A 479 -7.67 4.97 1.06
CA ALA A 479 -7.60 5.93 2.15
C ALA A 479 -6.48 5.54 3.11
N TYR A 480 -6.12 6.40 4.06
CA TYR A 480 -5.14 6.05 5.08
C TYR A 480 -5.21 6.97 6.30
N TYR A 481 -4.86 6.40 7.45
CA TYR A 481 -4.54 7.14 8.66
C TYR A 481 -3.03 7.33 8.80
N ASP A 482 -2.58 8.53 9.15
CA ASP A 482 -1.19 8.82 9.48
C ASP A 482 -1.05 9.08 10.98
N VAL A 483 -0.35 8.17 11.67
CA VAL A 483 -0.18 8.20 13.12
C VAL A 483 0.62 9.42 13.58
N THR A 484 1.60 9.89 12.77
CA THR A 484 2.52 10.97 13.14
C THR A 484 1.92 12.37 12.95
N SER A 485 0.98 12.50 12.05
CA SER A 485 0.19 13.73 11.87
C SER A 485 -1.20 13.66 12.53
N ASN A 486 -1.60 12.50 13.05
CA ASN A 486 -2.95 12.22 13.54
C ASN A 486 -4.00 12.66 12.53
N SER A 487 -3.87 12.18 11.28
CA SER A 487 -4.76 12.59 10.19
C SER A 487 -5.39 11.40 9.47
N ILE A 488 -6.65 11.56 9.05
CA ILE A 488 -7.35 10.67 8.11
C ILE A 488 -7.35 11.33 6.73
N ASN A 489 -7.06 10.54 5.69
CA ASN A 489 -6.75 11.06 4.37
C ASN A 489 -7.54 10.27 3.31
N PHE A 490 -8.43 10.95 2.57
CA PHE A 490 -9.29 10.37 1.55
C PHE A 490 -8.97 10.99 0.19
N PRO A 491 -8.14 10.35 -0.65
CA PRO A 491 -7.92 10.78 -2.03
C PRO A 491 -9.21 10.90 -2.82
N ALA A 492 -9.25 11.80 -3.81
CA ALA A 492 -10.43 12.07 -4.61
C ALA A 492 -11.02 10.80 -5.26
N ALA A 493 -10.15 9.87 -5.67
CA ALA A 493 -10.54 8.69 -6.42
C ALA A 493 -11.37 7.66 -5.63
N ILE A 494 -11.26 7.59 -4.29
CA ILE A 494 -12.11 6.70 -3.48
C ILE A 494 -13.52 7.28 -3.30
N LEU A 495 -13.68 8.59 -3.46
CA LEU A 495 -14.92 9.33 -3.23
C LEU A 495 -15.82 9.32 -4.48
N GLN A 496 -16.06 8.13 -5.04
CA GLN A 496 -16.96 7.88 -6.17
C GLN A 496 -17.65 6.51 -6.05
N ALA A 497 -18.72 6.30 -6.81
CA ALA A 497 -19.44 5.05 -6.81
C ALA A 497 -18.53 3.84 -7.16
N PRO A 498 -18.69 2.69 -6.52
CA PRO A 498 -19.74 2.33 -5.56
C PRO A 498 -19.43 2.63 -4.10
N PHE A 499 -18.24 3.20 -3.76
CA PHE A 499 -17.91 3.55 -2.38
C PHE A 499 -18.72 4.75 -1.89
N PHE A 500 -18.78 5.80 -2.69
CA PHE A 500 -19.49 7.03 -2.38
C PHE A 500 -20.32 7.50 -3.60
N ASP A 501 -21.62 7.66 -3.38
CA ASP A 501 -22.52 8.28 -4.37
C ASP A 501 -23.40 9.30 -3.64
N LYS A 502 -23.29 10.59 -4.04
CA LYS A 502 -24.08 11.66 -3.44
C LYS A 502 -25.59 11.47 -3.60
N ASP A 503 -26.00 10.70 -4.60
CA ASP A 503 -27.39 10.42 -4.95
C ASP A 503 -27.87 9.04 -4.47
N ALA A 504 -27.02 8.25 -3.79
CA ALA A 504 -27.42 6.98 -3.18
C ALA A 504 -28.15 7.17 -1.85
N GLU A 505 -28.89 6.13 -1.46
CA GLU A 505 -29.49 6.05 -0.12
C GLU A 505 -28.40 6.13 0.96
N ALA A 506 -28.74 6.78 2.09
CA ALA A 506 -27.78 6.94 3.19
C ALA A 506 -27.22 5.60 3.67
N ALA A 507 -28.07 4.55 3.76
CA ALA A 507 -27.63 3.21 4.14
C ALA A 507 -26.51 2.66 3.27
N VAL A 508 -26.55 2.91 1.94
CA VAL A 508 -25.50 2.49 1.01
C VAL A 508 -24.18 3.22 1.31
N ASN A 509 -24.22 4.54 1.44
CA ASN A 509 -23.01 5.33 1.74
C ASN A 509 -22.42 5.00 3.12
N TYR A 510 -23.26 4.77 4.15
CA TYR A 510 -22.76 4.35 5.46
C TYR A 510 -22.20 2.93 5.44
N GLY A 511 -22.82 1.99 4.70
CA GLY A 511 -22.30 0.62 4.55
C GLY A 511 -21.02 0.54 3.73
N ALA A 512 -20.79 1.52 2.84
CA ALA A 512 -19.64 1.61 1.95
C ALA A 512 -18.57 2.57 2.49
N ILE A 513 -18.54 3.82 2.00
CA ILE A 513 -17.50 4.80 2.39
C ILE A 513 -17.56 5.15 3.88
N GLY A 514 -18.73 5.11 4.51
CA GLY A 514 -18.86 5.34 5.96
C GLY A 514 -18.08 4.32 6.77
N ALA A 515 -18.14 3.03 6.40
CA ALA A 515 -17.34 1.99 7.03
C ALA A 515 -15.84 2.20 6.78
N VAL A 516 -15.42 2.67 5.58
CA VAL A 516 -14.02 3.03 5.28
C VAL A 516 -13.56 4.22 6.11
N ILE A 517 -14.38 5.27 6.23
CA ILE A 517 -14.05 6.43 7.08
C ILE A 517 -13.91 5.99 8.54
N GLY A 518 -14.83 5.15 9.01
CA GLY A 518 -14.76 4.57 10.35
C GLY A 518 -13.50 3.72 10.57
N HIS A 519 -13.09 2.95 9.55
CA HIS A 519 -11.85 2.16 9.53
C HIS A 519 -10.61 3.07 9.70
N GLU A 520 -10.51 4.15 8.91
CA GLU A 520 -9.35 5.07 8.99
C GLU A 520 -9.28 5.78 10.36
N ILE A 521 -10.42 6.21 10.92
CA ILE A 521 -10.44 6.73 12.29
C ILE A 521 -10.04 5.64 13.28
N GLY A 522 -10.45 4.39 13.03
CA GLY A 522 -10.14 3.20 13.83
C GLY A 522 -8.65 2.94 13.96
N HIS A 523 -7.86 3.19 12.92
CA HIS A 523 -6.40 3.10 12.96
C HIS A 523 -5.75 4.02 13.99
N GLY A 524 -6.39 5.11 14.36
CA GLY A 524 -5.94 5.93 15.49
C GLY A 524 -5.97 5.19 16.84
N PHE A 525 -6.68 4.06 16.93
CA PHE A 525 -6.95 3.32 18.14
C PHE A 525 -6.77 1.79 17.98
N ASP A 526 -6.08 1.34 16.93
CA ASP A 526 -5.69 -0.05 16.72
C ASP A 526 -4.44 -0.43 17.54
N ASP A 527 -3.85 -1.60 17.29
CA ASP A 527 -2.68 -2.11 18.01
C ASP A 527 -1.42 -1.24 17.86
N GLN A 528 -1.33 -0.42 16.80
CA GLN A 528 -0.21 0.50 16.57
C GLN A 528 -0.61 1.96 16.86
N GLY A 529 -1.75 2.41 16.32
CA GLY A 529 -2.19 3.79 16.53
C GLY A 529 -2.46 4.12 18.00
N SER A 530 -2.91 3.14 18.79
CA SER A 530 -3.10 3.30 20.24
C SER A 530 -1.84 3.69 21.01
N LYS A 531 -0.65 3.43 20.44
CA LYS A 531 0.65 3.82 21.02
C LYS A 531 1.00 5.29 20.81
N TYR A 532 0.19 6.06 20.07
CA TYR A 532 0.44 7.47 19.74
C TYR A 532 -0.61 8.38 20.34
N ASP A 533 -0.19 9.52 20.88
CA ASP A 533 -1.08 10.55 21.37
C ASP A 533 -1.74 11.39 20.25
N GLY A 534 -2.60 12.34 20.62
CA GLY A 534 -3.31 13.19 19.67
C GLY A 534 -2.40 14.19 18.92
N ASP A 535 -1.15 14.39 19.32
CA ASP A 535 -0.18 15.24 18.65
C ASP A 535 0.71 14.44 17.67
N GLY A 536 0.52 13.10 17.62
CA GLY A 536 1.25 12.19 16.77
C GLY A 536 2.58 11.72 17.37
N ASN A 537 2.77 11.87 18.67
CA ASN A 537 3.94 11.37 19.36
C ASN A 537 3.67 9.98 19.93
N ARG A 538 4.61 9.06 19.75
CA ARG A 538 4.55 7.76 20.42
C ARG A 538 4.74 7.96 21.92
N LYS A 539 3.63 7.82 22.64
CA LYS A 539 3.53 8.08 24.07
C LYS A 539 2.46 7.20 24.67
N ASP A 540 2.81 6.53 25.76
CA ASP A 540 1.83 5.79 26.54
C ASP A 540 0.83 6.75 27.21
N TRP A 541 -0.46 6.55 26.91
CA TRP A 541 -1.57 7.34 27.42
C TRP A 541 -2.69 6.47 28.03
N TRP A 542 -2.50 5.15 28.01
CA TRP A 542 -3.41 4.19 28.59
C TRP A 542 -3.12 3.98 30.08
N THR A 543 -4.17 3.65 30.84
CA THR A 543 -3.89 3.02 32.15
C THR A 543 -3.42 1.58 31.93
N PRO A 544 -2.53 1.02 32.77
CA PRO A 544 -2.07 -0.37 32.63
C PRO A 544 -3.22 -1.39 32.58
N GLN A 545 -4.31 -1.13 33.32
CA GLN A 545 -5.49 -2.00 33.32
C GLN A 545 -6.23 -1.96 31.97
N ASP A 546 -6.41 -0.77 31.40
CA ASP A 546 -7.10 -0.61 30.11
C ASP A 546 -6.27 -1.15 28.97
N GLN A 547 -4.93 -1.00 29.02
CA GLN A 547 -4.03 -1.61 28.06
C GLN A 547 -4.15 -3.14 28.09
N ALA A 548 -4.14 -3.74 29.28
CA ALA A 548 -4.30 -5.19 29.41
C ALA A 548 -5.68 -5.67 28.91
N ALA A 549 -6.75 -4.88 29.12
CA ALA A 549 -8.08 -5.18 28.59
C ALA A 549 -8.11 -5.09 27.05
N PHE A 550 -7.46 -4.10 26.46
CA PHE A 550 -7.32 -3.96 25.02
C PHE A 550 -6.50 -5.11 24.41
N ASP A 551 -5.38 -5.46 25.03
CA ASP A 551 -4.53 -6.58 24.61
C ASP A 551 -5.28 -7.92 24.63
N ALA A 552 -6.14 -8.14 25.61
CA ALA A 552 -6.99 -9.33 25.69
C ALA A 552 -7.98 -9.41 24.51
N LYS A 553 -8.62 -8.28 24.16
CA LYS A 553 -9.52 -8.16 23.00
C LYS A 553 -8.77 -8.35 21.68
N THR A 554 -7.59 -7.79 21.57
CA THR A 554 -6.70 -7.94 20.41
C THR A 554 -6.32 -9.41 20.21
N LYS A 555 -5.91 -10.12 21.28
CA LYS A 555 -5.61 -11.56 21.26
C LYS A 555 -6.81 -12.41 20.86
N GLN A 556 -8.00 -12.06 21.37
CA GLN A 556 -9.23 -12.74 21.00
C GLN A 556 -9.54 -12.58 19.51
N LEU A 557 -9.34 -11.38 18.95
CA LEU A 557 -9.53 -11.13 17.52
C LEU A 557 -8.49 -11.88 16.68
N ILE A 558 -7.21 -11.88 17.07
CA ILE A 558 -6.15 -12.68 16.42
C ILE A 558 -6.59 -14.15 16.31
N ALA A 559 -7.03 -14.75 17.42
CA ALA A 559 -7.47 -16.14 17.46
C ALA A 559 -8.68 -16.42 16.53
N GLN A 560 -9.56 -15.44 16.31
CA GLN A 560 -10.68 -15.58 15.36
C GLN A 560 -10.19 -15.67 13.91
N TYR A 561 -9.07 -15.04 13.55
CA TYR A 561 -8.53 -15.02 12.19
C TYR A 561 -7.51 -16.12 11.92
N ASP A 562 -6.73 -16.56 12.92
CA ASP A 562 -5.69 -17.58 12.78
C ASP A 562 -6.21 -18.95 12.29
N VAL A 563 -7.50 -19.20 12.45
CA VAL A 563 -8.14 -20.46 12.01
C VAL A 563 -8.73 -20.40 10.60
N LEU A 564 -8.68 -19.25 9.96
CA LEU A 564 -9.31 -19.02 8.66
C LEU A 564 -8.36 -19.38 7.52
N VAL A 565 -8.87 -20.16 6.56
CA VAL A 565 -8.15 -20.59 5.36
C VAL A 565 -8.92 -20.07 4.14
N PRO A 566 -8.29 -19.31 3.22
CA PRO A 566 -8.96 -18.86 1.99
C PRO A 566 -9.41 -20.03 1.12
N GLU A 567 -10.56 -19.87 0.46
CA GLU A 567 -11.05 -20.88 -0.46
C GLU A 567 -10.02 -21.18 -1.57
N GLY A 568 -9.78 -22.46 -1.81
CA GLY A 568 -8.86 -22.93 -2.86
C GLY A 568 -7.40 -23.03 -2.46
N LEU A 569 -7.04 -22.65 -1.23
CA LEU A 569 -5.71 -22.86 -0.68
C LEU A 569 -5.62 -24.16 0.17
N PRO A 570 -4.42 -24.70 0.37
CA PRO A 570 -4.20 -25.83 1.26
C PRO A 570 -4.70 -25.54 2.69
N PRO A 571 -5.21 -26.54 3.42
CA PRO A 571 -5.67 -26.37 4.81
C PRO A 571 -4.60 -25.87 5.80
N THR A 572 -3.34 -25.85 5.40
CA THR A 572 -2.21 -25.34 6.18
C THR A 572 -1.98 -23.85 6.02
N ASP A 573 -2.60 -23.23 5.02
CA ASP A 573 -2.34 -21.83 4.63
C ASP A 573 -3.36 -20.89 5.29
N HIS A 574 -3.18 -20.74 6.60
CA HIS A 574 -4.03 -19.89 7.43
C HIS A 574 -3.69 -18.40 7.29
N VAL A 575 -4.68 -17.57 7.57
CA VAL A 575 -4.47 -16.14 7.83
C VAL A 575 -3.53 -15.98 9.02
N ASN A 576 -2.57 -15.07 8.92
CA ASN A 576 -1.75 -14.68 10.06
C ASN A 576 -2.47 -13.56 10.82
N GLY A 577 -3.23 -13.93 11.85
CA GLY A 577 -4.02 -12.97 12.63
C GLY A 577 -3.16 -11.92 13.33
N ALA A 578 -1.93 -12.24 13.73
CA ALA A 578 -1.01 -11.28 14.34
C ALA A 578 -0.50 -10.25 13.31
N LEU A 579 -0.30 -10.64 12.04
CA LEU A 579 0.06 -9.73 10.96
C LEU A 579 -1.11 -8.80 10.60
N THR A 580 -2.34 -9.34 10.61
CA THR A 580 -3.53 -8.64 10.09
C THR A 580 -4.37 -7.93 11.18
N VAL A 581 -3.98 -8.03 12.46
CA VAL A 581 -4.82 -7.57 13.58
C VAL A 581 -5.17 -6.10 13.54
N GLY A 582 -4.26 -5.22 13.11
CA GLY A 582 -4.53 -3.78 13.02
C GLY A 582 -5.67 -3.48 12.04
N GLU A 583 -5.61 -4.10 10.86
CA GLU A 583 -6.65 -3.99 9.83
C GLU A 583 -7.98 -4.60 10.30
N ASN A 584 -7.92 -5.75 10.97
CA ASN A 584 -9.11 -6.42 11.48
C ASN A 584 -9.78 -5.62 12.61
N LEU A 585 -9.01 -4.96 13.47
CA LEU A 585 -9.51 -4.02 14.50
C LEU A 585 -10.17 -2.80 13.86
N ALA A 586 -9.51 -2.23 12.82
CA ALA A 586 -10.02 -1.07 12.10
C ALA A 586 -11.32 -1.39 11.33
N ASP A 587 -11.41 -2.56 10.68
CA ASP A 587 -12.63 -3.02 10.01
C ASP A 587 -13.79 -3.21 10.98
N LEU A 588 -13.54 -3.92 12.10
CA LEU A 588 -14.56 -4.17 13.12
C LEU A 588 -15.09 -2.85 13.71
N ARG A 589 -14.18 -1.96 14.09
CA ARG A 589 -14.54 -0.66 14.64
C ARG A 589 -15.20 0.23 13.59
N GLY A 590 -14.69 0.18 12.35
CA GLY A 590 -15.20 0.95 11.23
C GLY A 590 -16.68 0.69 10.94
N LEU A 591 -17.04 -0.57 10.78
CA LEU A 591 -18.44 -0.93 10.53
C LEU A 591 -19.32 -0.68 11.75
N MET A 592 -18.86 -1.02 12.98
CA MET A 592 -19.57 -0.76 14.22
C MET A 592 -19.94 0.73 14.39
N ILE A 593 -18.97 1.61 14.17
CA ILE A 593 -19.17 3.06 14.31
C ILE A 593 -20.02 3.60 13.15
N SER A 594 -19.89 3.05 11.94
CA SER A 594 -20.74 3.47 10.83
C SER A 594 -22.22 3.13 11.06
N LEU A 595 -22.51 1.96 11.64
CA LEU A 595 -23.88 1.61 12.08
C LEU A 595 -24.42 2.61 13.12
N ALA A 596 -23.59 3.01 14.08
CA ALA A 596 -23.96 4.01 15.07
C ALA A 596 -24.17 5.41 14.47
N ALA A 597 -23.31 5.82 13.52
CA ALA A 597 -23.43 7.09 12.82
C ALA A 597 -24.70 7.15 11.97
N PHE A 598 -25.03 6.09 11.26
CA PHE A 598 -26.29 5.97 10.50
C PHE A 598 -27.52 6.13 11.38
N ARG A 599 -27.54 5.51 12.58
CA ARG A 599 -28.62 5.68 13.55
C ARG A 599 -28.76 7.15 14.01
N ILE A 600 -27.62 7.82 14.24
CA ILE A 600 -27.63 9.24 14.64
C ILE A 600 -28.16 10.12 13.51
N ASP A 601 -27.75 9.87 12.26
CA ASP A 601 -28.18 10.63 11.08
C ASP A 601 -29.68 10.50 10.83
N LEU A 602 -30.20 9.29 10.91
CA LEU A 602 -31.63 9.01 10.78
C LEU A 602 -32.48 9.47 11.98
N LYS A 603 -31.87 9.84 13.10
CA LYS A 603 -32.55 10.21 14.35
C LYS A 603 -33.57 9.15 14.80
N THR A 604 -33.20 7.87 14.68
CA THR A 604 -34.05 6.72 15.06
C THR A 604 -33.27 5.70 15.87
N ASP A 605 -33.94 5.07 16.82
CA ASP A 605 -33.35 4.01 17.63
C ASP A 605 -33.50 2.60 16.99
N LYS A 606 -34.25 2.50 15.89
CA LYS A 606 -34.53 1.25 15.20
C LYS A 606 -34.35 1.38 13.68
N PRO A 607 -33.14 1.67 13.19
CA PRO A 607 -32.89 1.73 11.76
C PRO A 607 -32.96 0.33 11.14
N ASN A 608 -33.29 0.27 9.86
CA ASN A 608 -33.11 -0.94 9.07
C ASN A 608 -31.67 -0.97 8.54
N TYR A 609 -30.87 -1.92 9.01
CA TYR A 609 -29.47 -2.05 8.61
C TYR A 609 -29.26 -2.98 7.40
N THR A 610 -30.32 -3.56 6.80
CA THR A 610 -30.18 -4.54 5.72
C THR A 610 -29.30 -4.00 4.60
N ASP A 611 -29.63 -2.82 4.07
CA ASP A 611 -28.90 -2.25 2.92
C ASP A 611 -27.48 -1.80 3.28
N MET A 612 -27.22 -1.43 4.56
CA MET A 612 -25.85 -1.20 5.01
C MET A 612 -25.01 -2.47 4.95
N PHE A 613 -25.51 -3.61 5.44
CA PHE A 613 -24.79 -4.87 5.41
C PHE A 613 -24.61 -5.40 3.97
N LEU A 614 -25.60 -5.18 3.09
CA LEU A 614 -25.49 -5.51 1.67
C LEU A 614 -24.43 -4.65 0.97
N ALA A 615 -24.39 -3.35 1.25
CA ALA A 615 -23.35 -2.45 0.74
C ALA A 615 -21.96 -2.81 1.31
N TRP A 616 -21.86 -3.15 2.58
CA TRP A 616 -20.63 -3.68 3.19
C TRP A 616 -20.15 -4.94 2.46
N GLY A 617 -21.01 -5.93 2.24
CA GLY A 617 -20.67 -7.13 1.48
C GLY A 617 -20.22 -6.83 0.04
N ARG A 618 -20.82 -5.81 -0.61
CA ARG A 618 -20.45 -5.36 -1.97
C ARG A 618 -19.07 -4.72 -2.02
N ASN A 619 -18.66 -3.99 -0.98
CA ASN A 619 -17.32 -3.39 -0.92
C ASN A 619 -16.22 -4.43 -1.04
N TRP A 620 -16.42 -5.61 -0.47
CA TRP A 620 -15.45 -6.70 -0.43
C TRP A 620 -15.51 -7.62 -1.65
N ARG A 621 -16.41 -7.36 -2.64
CA ARG A 621 -16.45 -8.14 -3.88
C ARG A 621 -15.07 -8.19 -4.51
N GLU A 622 -14.50 -9.39 -4.59
CA GLU A 622 -13.19 -9.61 -5.19
C GLU A 622 -13.01 -11.07 -5.61
N LYS A 623 -12.35 -11.27 -6.75
CA LYS A 623 -11.86 -12.55 -7.26
C LYS A 623 -10.39 -12.42 -7.57
N GLN A 624 -9.58 -13.40 -7.19
CA GLN A 624 -8.13 -13.36 -7.25
C GLN A 624 -7.55 -14.60 -7.91
N THR A 625 -6.31 -14.52 -8.44
CA THR A 625 -5.50 -15.71 -8.77
C THR A 625 -5.01 -16.36 -7.46
N THR A 626 -4.81 -17.67 -7.50
CA THR A 626 -4.26 -18.41 -6.33
C THR A 626 -2.92 -17.84 -5.89
N GLN A 627 -2.01 -17.57 -6.84
CA GLN A 627 -0.68 -17.00 -6.57
C GLN A 627 -0.76 -15.62 -5.90
N TYR A 628 -1.73 -14.81 -6.31
CA TYR A 628 -1.92 -13.50 -5.68
C TYR A 628 -2.43 -13.65 -4.25
N THR A 629 -3.37 -14.56 -4.00
CA THR A 629 -3.86 -14.86 -2.63
C THR A 629 -2.71 -15.38 -1.74
N GLU A 630 -1.88 -16.32 -2.23
CA GLU A 630 -0.68 -16.80 -1.51
C GLU A 630 0.29 -15.65 -1.17
N SER A 631 0.52 -14.74 -2.13
CA SER A 631 1.36 -13.56 -1.92
C SER A 631 0.81 -12.62 -0.86
N LEU A 632 -0.51 -12.40 -0.85
CA LEU A 632 -1.17 -11.56 0.16
C LEU A 632 -1.07 -12.18 1.55
N LEU A 633 -1.36 -13.47 1.70
CA LEU A 633 -1.22 -14.18 2.99
C LEU A 633 0.20 -14.08 3.56
N ALA A 634 1.21 -14.10 2.69
CA ALA A 634 2.60 -14.02 3.12
C ALA A 634 3.02 -12.60 3.53
N ASN A 635 2.47 -11.55 2.90
CA ASN A 635 3.10 -10.22 2.93
C ASN A 635 2.15 -9.09 3.28
N ASP A 636 0.84 -9.24 3.12
CA ASP A 636 -0.13 -8.17 3.32
C ASP A 636 -0.63 -8.13 4.76
N VAL A 637 -0.84 -6.92 5.26
CA VAL A 637 -1.41 -6.70 6.59
C VAL A 637 -2.93 -6.82 6.61
N HIS A 638 -3.56 -6.94 5.42
CA HIS A 638 -5.00 -7.13 5.29
C HIS A 638 -5.36 -8.61 5.21
N SER A 639 -6.43 -8.99 5.88
CA SER A 639 -7.05 -10.31 5.68
C SER A 639 -7.70 -10.39 4.30
N PRO A 640 -7.87 -11.60 3.70
CA PRO A 640 -8.65 -11.80 2.48
C PRO A 640 -10.05 -11.20 2.56
N SER A 641 -10.55 -10.68 1.43
CA SER A 641 -11.81 -9.92 1.34
C SER A 641 -13.02 -10.65 1.90
N GLU A 642 -13.11 -11.98 1.73
CA GLU A 642 -14.21 -12.78 2.32
C GLU A 642 -14.20 -12.73 3.85
N PHE A 643 -13.03 -12.69 4.48
CA PHE A 643 -12.90 -12.64 5.94
C PHE A 643 -13.07 -11.22 6.47
N ARG A 644 -12.61 -10.20 5.75
CA ARG A 644 -12.92 -8.80 6.07
C ARG A 644 -14.44 -8.57 6.09
N CYS A 645 -15.18 -9.19 5.19
CA CYS A 645 -16.65 -9.15 5.19
C CYS A 645 -17.25 -9.98 6.34
N ASN A 646 -17.00 -11.28 6.35
CA ASN A 646 -17.72 -12.22 7.20
C ASN A 646 -17.31 -12.20 8.67
N GLN A 647 -15.98 -12.12 8.94
CA GLN A 647 -15.49 -12.21 10.31
C GLN A 647 -15.84 -10.97 11.13
N VAL A 648 -15.92 -9.80 10.49
CA VAL A 648 -16.37 -8.55 11.13
C VAL A 648 -17.80 -8.67 11.60
N VAL A 649 -18.73 -9.08 10.74
CA VAL A 649 -20.17 -9.10 11.07
C VAL A 649 -20.53 -10.11 12.15
N ARG A 650 -19.73 -11.18 12.33
CA ARG A 650 -19.89 -12.15 13.43
C ARG A 650 -19.78 -11.54 14.82
N ASN A 651 -19.11 -10.39 14.94
CA ASN A 651 -18.91 -9.69 16.22
C ASN A 651 -20.01 -8.64 16.50
N LEU A 652 -20.90 -8.32 15.53
CA LEU A 652 -21.82 -7.19 15.59
C LEU A 652 -23.25 -7.62 15.97
N PRO A 653 -23.80 -7.21 17.14
CA PRO A 653 -25.17 -7.52 17.54
C PRO A 653 -26.22 -7.10 16.50
N GLU A 654 -26.00 -6.01 15.79
CA GLU A 654 -26.87 -5.47 14.75
C GLU A 654 -27.05 -6.46 13.59
N PHE A 655 -26.00 -7.22 13.24
CA PHE A 655 -26.06 -8.26 12.22
C PHE A 655 -27.00 -9.41 12.65
N TYR A 656 -26.88 -9.83 13.91
CA TYR A 656 -27.77 -10.86 14.49
C TYR A 656 -29.23 -10.42 14.48
N GLN A 657 -29.50 -9.19 14.86
CA GLN A 657 -30.85 -8.62 14.88
C GLN A 657 -31.41 -8.49 13.47
N THR A 658 -30.61 -8.02 12.51
CA THR A 658 -31.05 -7.76 11.13
C THR A 658 -31.39 -9.04 10.38
N PHE A 659 -30.56 -10.07 10.52
CA PHE A 659 -30.71 -11.32 9.75
C PHE A 659 -31.21 -12.51 10.59
N GLY A 660 -31.46 -12.34 11.89
CA GLY A 660 -31.94 -13.40 12.75
C GLY A 660 -30.92 -14.53 12.98
N VAL A 661 -29.63 -14.17 13.09
CA VAL A 661 -28.56 -15.16 13.30
C VAL A 661 -28.70 -15.82 14.66
N LYS A 662 -28.58 -17.16 14.68
CA LYS A 662 -28.76 -17.99 15.88
C LYS A 662 -27.76 -19.14 15.89
N GLU A 663 -27.67 -19.84 17.01
CA GLU A 663 -26.85 -21.04 17.17
C GLU A 663 -27.18 -22.06 16.07
N GLY A 664 -26.11 -22.60 15.46
CA GLY A 664 -26.16 -23.49 14.30
C GLY A 664 -25.98 -22.80 12.95
N ASP A 665 -26.12 -21.47 12.85
CA ASP A 665 -25.75 -20.72 11.63
C ASP A 665 -24.21 -20.56 11.57
N LYS A 666 -23.63 -20.57 10.35
CA LYS A 666 -22.15 -20.56 10.20
C LYS A 666 -21.48 -19.28 10.69
N LEU A 667 -22.16 -18.14 10.59
CA LEU A 667 -21.66 -16.86 11.09
C LEU A 667 -22.04 -16.62 12.58
N PHE A 668 -22.67 -17.58 13.25
CA PHE A 668 -22.90 -17.48 14.68
C PHE A 668 -21.58 -17.54 15.46
N LEU A 669 -21.44 -16.68 16.43
CA LEU A 669 -20.38 -16.65 17.43
C LEU A 669 -21.02 -16.41 18.80
N ALA A 670 -20.68 -17.22 19.79
CA ALA A 670 -21.21 -17.06 21.15
C ALA A 670 -20.87 -15.67 21.70
N GLN A 671 -21.72 -15.11 22.53
CA GLN A 671 -21.59 -13.71 22.98
C GLN A 671 -20.27 -13.42 23.68
N ASP A 672 -19.77 -14.36 24.48
CA ASP A 672 -18.48 -14.29 25.18
C ASP A 672 -17.26 -14.39 24.24
N GLN A 673 -17.46 -14.93 23.04
CA GLN A 673 -16.46 -15.03 21.99
C GLN A 673 -16.43 -13.81 21.05
N ARG A 674 -17.41 -12.90 21.15
CA ARG A 674 -17.47 -11.69 20.31
C ARG A 674 -16.55 -10.61 20.87
N VAL A 675 -15.78 -9.99 19.99
CA VAL A 675 -14.95 -8.84 20.34
C VAL A 675 -15.79 -7.58 20.24
N SER A 676 -15.88 -6.85 21.35
CA SER A 676 -16.53 -5.53 21.44
C SER A 676 -15.47 -4.48 21.77
N LEU A 677 -15.35 -3.43 20.96
CA LEU A 677 -14.29 -2.41 21.02
C LEU A 677 -14.81 -1.07 21.57
#